data_f447633381263d0172692e09556b1055
#
_entry.id   f447633381263d0172692e09556b1055
#
_cell.length_a   1.000
_cell.length_b   1.000
_cell.length_c   1.000
_cell.angle_alpha   90.00
_cell.angle_beta   90.00
_cell.angle_gamma   90.00
#
_symmetry.space_group_name_H-M   'P 1'
#
loop_
_entity.id
_entity.type
_entity.pdbx_description
1 polymer ?
#
loop_
_entity_poly.entity_id
_entity_poly.type
_entity_poly.pdbx_seq_one_letter_code
_entity_poly.pdbx_strand_id
1 'polypeptide(L)'
;MNRVTIDPVWLMHIQKPARYIGGEWNSVVKNHDEIPVKVALAFPDVYEVAMSHLGLKIIYSVLNAREDALAERVYAPWVDMEAMMREKHIPLFSLENKCPVKDFDVLGFTMPYEMCYTNILNMIDMAGIPVWAKDRSDEDPLVVAGGPCVYNAEPVADFFDVFFIGESEEAIGEMVDIVKAWKAEGKPGGRKEAIRRLAQIDGCYAPSLYEVSYYEDGVFRSIRPIDEAAQFPVKKRVIRDVDHVHIDDKPILPHIEIVHDRAVLEMFRGCSRGCRFCQAGMIYRPVREKSEERLQEIADTLIKNTGYNEISLMSLSSADYSCLPELVDHLLENFKDKRVSVSLPSLRVDSFSIDIAKKIQQVRKSGLTLAPEAGTQRMRDVINKGVTEEDIMGACANAFKNGWKKVKLYFMMGLPTETDEDLKGIADLANRIHELYHEIKGRYDLRITVSVSSFVPKPFTPFQWMPQCSVEEIERKQQYLKSLFTNRHIKYAYHDAKTGYIEAVLARGDRKLSSAIYTAWKKGCTYDSWTEFFHFDVWMDSFRECGIDPDEYAARIRDFYECEPWDHIDSGVTKDYLLKEWRMAEKGILTHDCRHQACNGCGVCPILDVNLLDHKVESKEPKRVFTYRQPKAGE
;
A
#
# COMPACT_ATOMS: atom_id res chain seq x y z
N MET A 1 15.40 -15.75 -28.35
CA MET A 1 14.97 -14.44 -27.82
C MET A 1 16.13 -13.44 -27.83
N ASN A 2 15.93 -12.20 -28.27
CA ASN A 2 17.00 -11.20 -28.30
C ASN A 2 17.19 -10.62 -26.89
N ARG A 3 18.35 -10.86 -26.29
CA ARG A 3 18.70 -10.25 -25.00
C ARG A 3 19.25 -8.85 -25.20
N VAL A 4 18.85 -7.92 -24.34
CA VAL A 4 19.43 -6.58 -24.30
C VAL A 4 20.88 -6.67 -23.84
N THR A 5 21.78 -6.08 -24.62
CA THR A 5 23.20 -5.98 -24.26
C THR A 5 23.45 -4.57 -23.74
N ILE A 6 23.91 -4.46 -22.52
CA ILE A 6 24.33 -3.19 -21.91
C ILE A 6 25.84 -3.15 -21.93
N ASP A 7 26.41 -2.17 -22.65
CA ASP A 7 27.86 -1.96 -22.64
C ASP A 7 28.29 -1.53 -21.22
N PRO A 8 29.22 -2.25 -20.57
CA PRO A 8 29.74 -1.87 -19.26
C PRO A 8 30.26 -0.43 -19.17
N VAL A 9 30.73 0.14 -20.28
CA VAL A 9 31.17 1.53 -20.33
C VAL A 9 30.02 2.51 -20.06
N TRP A 10 28.81 2.21 -20.53
CA TRP A 10 27.64 3.06 -20.25
C TRP A 10 27.31 3.10 -18.78
N LEU A 11 27.40 1.96 -18.08
CA LEU A 11 27.14 1.86 -16.65
C LEU A 11 28.11 2.68 -15.78
N MET A 12 29.31 3.01 -16.30
CA MET A 12 30.25 3.88 -15.57
C MET A 12 29.78 5.33 -15.44
N HIS A 13 28.81 5.74 -16.26
CA HIS A 13 28.21 7.09 -16.25
C HIS A 13 26.83 7.13 -15.58
N ILE A 14 26.34 6.01 -15.07
CA ILE A 14 25.02 5.87 -14.46
C ILE A 14 25.16 5.83 -12.94
N GLN A 15 24.27 6.51 -12.24
CA GLN A 15 24.17 6.43 -10.78
C GLN A 15 23.74 5.01 -10.37
N LYS A 16 24.48 4.42 -9.41
CA LYS A 16 24.19 3.10 -8.87
C LYS A 16 23.96 2.03 -9.96
N PRO A 17 24.96 1.74 -10.77
CA PRO A 17 24.82 0.80 -11.90
C PRO A 17 24.35 -0.60 -11.48
N ALA A 18 24.57 -0.98 -10.22
CA ALA A 18 24.09 -2.25 -9.67
C ALA A 18 22.55 -2.42 -9.68
N ARG A 19 21.80 -1.33 -9.87
CA ARG A 19 20.34 -1.39 -10.08
C ARG A 19 19.94 -2.18 -11.33
N TYR A 20 20.86 -2.30 -12.30
CA TYR A 20 20.55 -2.77 -13.67
C TYR A 20 21.28 -4.05 -14.07
N ILE A 21 22.20 -4.56 -13.25
CA ILE A 21 23.05 -5.70 -13.63
C ILE A 21 22.36 -7.06 -13.43
N GLY A 22 21.43 -7.19 -12.48
CA GLY A 22 20.83 -8.50 -12.10
C GLY A 22 21.85 -9.48 -11.54
N GLY A 23 21.49 -10.76 -11.47
CA GLY A 23 22.37 -11.81 -10.96
C GLY A 23 22.52 -11.83 -9.45
N GLU A 24 21.55 -11.26 -8.74
CA GLU A 24 21.51 -11.29 -7.27
C GLU A 24 21.38 -12.70 -6.74
N TRP A 25 21.91 -12.91 -5.55
CA TRP A 25 21.77 -14.19 -4.87
C TRP A 25 20.30 -14.56 -4.67
N ASN A 26 19.95 -15.81 -4.91
CA ASN A 26 18.58 -16.33 -4.91
C ASN A 26 17.67 -15.84 -6.06
N SER A 27 18.16 -15.06 -7.03
CA SER A 27 17.36 -14.79 -8.22
C SER A 27 17.15 -16.06 -9.04
N VAL A 28 15.95 -16.25 -9.58
CA VAL A 28 15.56 -17.42 -10.35
C VAL A 28 15.68 -17.13 -11.84
N VAL A 29 16.58 -17.83 -12.51
CA VAL A 29 16.79 -17.71 -13.96
C VAL A 29 16.32 -19.00 -14.63
N LYS A 30 15.31 -18.92 -15.49
CA LYS A 30 14.81 -20.04 -16.30
C LYS A 30 15.03 -19.79 -17.78
N ASN A 31 15.03 -20.85 -18.58
CA ASN A 31 15.14 -20.73 -20.03
C ASN A 31 13.79 -20.26 -20.62
N HIS A 32 13.76 -19.07 -21.20
CA HIS A 32 12.56 -18.50 -21.81
C HIS A 32 11.92 -19.39 -22.89
N ASP A 33 12.72 -20.15 -23.64
CA ASP A 33 12.23 -20.96 -24.77
C ASP A 33 11.51 -22.22 -24.29
N GLU A 34 11.71 -22.62 -23.03
CA GLU A 34 11.12 -23.82 -22.43
C GLU A 34 9.87 -23.53 -21.58
N ILE A 35 9.65 -22.27 -21.20
CA ILE A 35 8.57 -21.90 -20.29
C ILE A 35 7.35 -21.39 -21.03
N PRO A 36 6.17 -22.03 -20.79
CA PRO A 36 4.92 -21.66 -21.47
C PRO A 36 4.45 -20.22 -21.20
N VAL A 37 4.51 -19.74 -19.95
CA VAL A 37 4.00 -18.41 -19.56
C VAL A 37 5.12 -17.58 -18.91
N LYS A 38 5.31 -16.37 -19.45
CA LYS A 38 6.34 -15.43 -19.05
C LYS A 38 5.70 -14.16 -18.50
N VAL A 39 6.06 -13.81 -17.27
CA VAL A 39 5.51 -12.66 -16.56
C VAL A 39 6.64 -11.67 -16.23
N ALA A 40 6.54 -10.44 -16.71
CA ALA A 40 7.39 -9.34 -16.28
C ALA A 40 6.70 -8.70 -15.06
N LEU A 41 7.33 -8.80 -13.88
CA LEU A 41 6.85 -8.19 -12.66
C LEU A 41 7.43 -6.79 -12.49
N ALA A 42 6.62 -5.78 -12.74
CA ALA A 42 7.01 -4.39 -12.76
C ALA A 42 6.68 -3.67 -11.45
N PHE A 43 7.63 -2.86 -11.00
CA PHE A 43 7.43 -1.93 -9.89
C PHE A 43 7.77 -0.50 -10.34
N PRO A 44 6.84 0.48 -10.18
CA PRO A 44 7.00 1.80 -10.77
C PRO A 44 7.85 2.77 -9.93
N ASP A 45 8.94 2.28 -9.38
CA ASP A 45 9.95 3.05 -8.66
C ASP A 45 11.32 2.38 -8.81
N VAL A 46 12.36 2.99 -8.24
CA VAL A 46 13.73 2.51 -8.32
C VAL A 46 13.95 1.20 -7.57
N TYR A 47 15.03 0.52 -7.91
CA TYR A 47 15.45 -0.76 -7.36
C TYR A 47 15.36 -0.85 -5.83
N GLU A 48 15.84 0.18 -5.10
CA GLU A 48 15.90 0.15 -3.64
C GLU A 48 14.52 0.14 -2.98
N VAL A 49 13.55 0.81 -3.59
CA VAL A 49 12.15 0.83 -3.14
C VAL A 49 11.48 -0.50 -3.52
N ALA A 50 11.63 -0.91 -4.78
CA ALA A 50 11.03 -2.13 -5.32
C ALA A 50 11.52 -3.40 -4.59
N MET A 51 12.83 -3.53 -4.38
CA MET A 51 13.43 -4.66 -3.66
C MET A 51 13.04 -4.71 -2.17
N SER A 52 12.51 -3.62 -1.63
CA SER A 52 11.99 -3.57 -0.25
C SER A 52 10.52 -3.98 -0.14
N HIS A 53 9.81 -4.18 -1.27
CA HIS A 53 8.39 -4.46 -1.30
C HIS A 53 8.09 -5.96 -1.15
N LEU A 54 7.50 -6.36 0.00
CA LEU A 54 7.25 -7.77 0.32
C LEU A 54 6.28 -8.43 -0.67
N GLY A 55 5.18 -7.74 -1.05
CA GLY A 55 4.18 -8.30 -1.96
C GLY A 55 4.77 -8.69 -3.32
N LEU A 56 5.69 -7.88 -3.86
CA LEU A 56 6.39 -8.22 -5.11
C LEU A 56 7.24 -9.49 -4.97
N LYS A 57 7.96 -9.63 -3.84
CA LYS A 57 8.77 -10.83 -3.55
C LYS A 57 7.90 -12.08 -3.43
N ILE A 58 6.75 -11.99 -2.77
CA ILE A 58 5.79 -13.10 -2.65
C ILE A 58 5.32 -13.54 -4.04
N ILE A 59 4.82 -12.61 -4.87
CA ILE A 59 4.33 -12.94 -6.22
C ILE A 59 5.45 -13.50 -7.11
N TYR A 60 6.66 -12.94 -7.03
CA TYR A 60 7.83 -13.46 -7.72
C TYR A 60 8.11 -14.92 -7.32
N SER A 61 8.09 -15.22 -6.02
CA SER A 61 8.34 -16.56 -5.50
C SER A 61 7.22 -17.54 -5.88
N VAL A 62 5.93 -17.13 -5.78
CA VAL A 62 4.77 -17.94 -6.19
C VAL A 62 4.88 -18.36 -7.66
N LEU A 63 5.16 -17.40 -8.55
CA LEU A 63 5.28 -17.68 -9.98
C LEU A 63 6.50 -18.56 -10.30
N ASN A 64 7.62 -18.29 -9.67
CA ASN A 64 8.85 -19.05 -9.95
C ASN A 64 8.89 -20.43 -9.29
N ALA A 65 8.03 -20.71 -8.31
CA ALA A 65 7.83 -22.07 -7.79
C ALA A 65 7.13 -23.00 -8.81
N ARG A 66 6.45 -22.47 -9.82
CA ARG A 66 5.82 -23.24 -10.89
C ARG A 66 6.84 -23.63 -11.97
N GLU A 67 6.72 -24.83 -12.53
CA GLU A 67 7.56 -25.28 -13.65
C GLU A 67 7.13 -24.65 -14.99
N ASP A 68 5.85 -24.26 -15.12
CA ASP A 68 5.24 -23.76 -16.34
C ASP A 68 5.15 -22.21 -16.40
N ALA A 69 5.68 -21.52 -15.38
CA ALA A 69 5.74 -20.07 -15.33
C ALA A 69 7.17 -19.57 -15.04
N LEU A 70 7.45 -18.38 -15.55
CA LEU A 70 8.66 -17.59 -15.30
C LEU A 70 8.24 -16.19 -14.89
N ALA A 71 8.75 -15.69 -13.79
CA ALA A 71 8.63 -14.29 -13.40
C ALA A 71 10.00 -13.62 -13.38
N GLU A 72 10.12 -12.47 -14.01
CA GLU A 72 11.32 -11.64 -14.00
C GLU A 72 10.99 -10.21 -13.56
N ARG A 73 11.91 -9.59 -12.82
CA ARG A 73 11.70 -8.27 -12.22
C ARG A 73 12.03 -7.15 -13.20
N VAL A 74 11.22 -6.12 -13.17
CA VAL A 74 11.36 -4.91 -13.97
C VAL A 74 11.12 -3.69 -13.09
N TYR A 75 12.09 -2.79 -13.00
CA TYR A 75 11.97 -1.59 -12.16
C TYR A 75 12.09 -0.32 -13.01
N ALA A 76 11.51 0.77 -12.54
CA ALA A 76 11.62 2.04 -13.21
C ALA A 76 13.10 2.48 -13.25
N PRO A 77 13.69 2.74 -14.43
CA PRO A 77 15.05 3.22 -14.52
C PRO A 77 15.14 4.66 -14.03
N TRP A 78 16.17 4.96 -13.23
CA TRP A 78 16.41 6.34 -12.80
C TRP A 78 16.66 7.24 -14.01
N VAL A 79 16.47 8.55 -13.84
CA VAL A 79 16.47 9.53 -14.93
C VAL A 79 17.71 9.50 -15.84
N ASP A 80 18.88 9.21 -15.31
CA ASP A 80 20.13 9.09 -16.10
C ASP A 80 20.16 7.81 -16.94
N MET A 81 19.70 6.68 -16.37
CA MET A 81 19.58 5.43 -17.09
C MET A 81 18.47 5.50 -18.15
N GLU A 82 17.34 6.12 -17.84
CA GLU A 82 16.27 6.34 -18.80
C GLU A 82 16.76 7.17 -19.98
N ALA A 83 17.43 8.30 -19.72
CA ALA A 83 17.99 9.15 -20.77
C ALA A 83 18.95 8.38 -21.69
N MET A 84 19.83 7.58 -21.12
CA MET A 84 20.75 6.72 -21.86
C MET A 84 20.00 5.65 -22.67
N MET A 85 18.99 4.97 -22.08
CA MET A 85 18.21 3.97 -22.79
C MET A 85 17.46 4.57 -23.98
N ARG A 86 16.86 5.75 -23.83
CA ARG A 86 16.18 6.47 -24.91
C ARG A 86 17.17 6.88 -26.01
N GLU A 87 18.35 7.43 -25.67
CA GLU A 87 19.40 7.80 -26.61
C GLU A 87 19.90 6.59 -27.43
N LYS A 88 20.09 5.46 -26.79
CA LYS A 88 20.62 4.24 -27.41
C LYS A 88 19.54 3.32 -27.98
N HIS A 89 18.26 3.73 -27.93
CA HIS A 89 17.10 2.91 -28.35
C HIS A 89 17.03 1.53 -27.67
N ILE A 90 17.38 1.49 -26.39
CA ILE A 90 17.30 0.29 -25.57
C ILE A 90 15.90 0.23 -24.97
N PRO A 91 15.11 -0.84 -25.22
CA PRO A 91 13.80 -0.99 -24.61
C PRO A 91 13.92 -1.33 -23.11
N LEU A 92 12.86 -1.10 -22.34
CA LEU A 92 12.78 -1.58 -20.97
C LEU A 92 12.94 -3.11 -20.94
N PHE A 93 13.75 -3.61 -20.01
CA PHE A 93 14.15 -5.00 -19.94
C PHE A 93 14.10 -5.55 -18.50
N SER A 94 14.00 -6.88 -18.39
CA SER A 94 14.01 -7.60 -17.12
C SER A 94 15.42 -7.72 -16.51
N LEU A 95 15.49 -7.89 -15.18
CA LEU A 95 16.78 -8.01 -14.49
C LEU A 95 17.43 -9.38 -14.64
N GLU A 96 16.66 -10.47 -14.69
CA GLU A 96 17.18 -11.83 -14.72
C GLU A 96 17.85 -12.18 -16.05
N ASN A 97 17.08 -12.19 -17.13
CA ASN A 97 17.56 -12.60 -18.44
C ASN A 97 17.87 -11.43 -19.40
N LYS A 98 17.66 -10.17 -19.00
CA LYS A 98 17.79 -8.99 -19.86
C LYS A 98 16.89 -9.05 -21.10
N CYS A 99 15.71 -9.62 -20.96
CA CYS A 99 14.76 -9.70 -22.07
C CYS A 99 13.94 -8.41 -22.20
N PRO A 100 13.67 -7.92 -23.41
CA PRO A 100 12.72 -6.82 -23.61
C PRO A 100 11.37 -7.17 -22.99
N VAL A 101 10.77 -6.22 -22.26
CA VAL A 101 9.46 -6.43 -21.58
C VAL A 101 8.36 -6.78 -22.57
N LYS A 102 8.43 -6.26 -23.79
CA LYS A 102 7.48 -6.56 -24.87
C LYS A 102 7.41 -8.04 -25.24
N ASP A 103 8.48 -8.82 -24.98
CA ASP A 103 8.56 -10.24 -25.32
C ASP A 103 7.93 -11.17 -24.27
N PHE A 104 7.35 -10.62 -23.21
CA PHE A 104 6.62 -11.36 -22.20
C PHE A 104 5.14 -11.55 -22.58
N ASP A 105 4.49 -12.52 -21.96
CA ASP A 105 3.05 -12.75 -22.14
C ASP A 105 2.20 -11.79 -21.30
N VAL A 106 2.72 -11.43 -20.10
CA VAL A 106 2.07 -10.58 -19.12
C VAL A 106 3.07 -9.55 -18.58
N LEU A 107 2.65 -8.30 -18.51
CA LEU A 107 3.32 -7.23 -17.77
C LEU A 107 2.47 -6.88 -16.55
N GLY A 108 2.91 -7.32 -15.37
CA GLY A 108 2.17 -7.14 -14.11
C GLY A 108 2.77 -6.04 -13.25
N PHE A 109 2.00 -4.99 -12.97
CA PHE A 109 2.41 -3.90 -12.11
C PHE A 109 1.95 -4.07 -10.67
N THR A 110 2.80 -3.72 -9.73
CA THR A 110 2.37 -3.38 -8.37
C THR A 110 2.04 -1.89 -8.32
N MET A 111 0.85 -1.54 -7.85
CA MET A 111 0.39 -0.15 -7.69
C MET A 111 0.35 0.22 -6.20
N PRO A 112 1.49 0.66 -5.61
CA PRO A 112 1.59 0.89 -4.17
C PRO A 112 1.01 2.23 -3.72
N TYR A 113 0.98 3.23 -4.61
CA TYR A 113 0.70 4.63 -4.31
C TYR A 113 0.27 5.38 -5.58
N GLU A 114 -0.67 6.32 -5.48
CA GLU A 114 -1.24 7.01 -6.65
C GLU A 114 -0.22 7.85 -7.41
N MET A 115 0.76 8.44 -6.70
CA MET A 115 1.80 9.28 -7.33
C MET A 115 2.82 8.49 -8.18
N CYS A 116 2.60 7.19 -8.38
CA CYS A 116 3.40 6.38 -9.31
C CYS A 116 2.76 6.20 -10.69
N TYR A 117 1.58 6.75 -10.94
CA TYR A 117 0.83 6.49 -12.18
C TYR A 117 1.59 6.95 -13.44
N THR A 118 2.25 8.11 -13.39
CA THR A 118 3.08 8.59 -14.49
C THR A 118 4.30 7.69 -14.77
N ASN A 119 4.90 7.11 -13.72
CA ASN A 119 5.98 6.13 -13.89
C ASN A 119 5.50 4.85 -14.57
N ILE A 120 4.25 4.41 -14.28
CA ILE A 120 3.66 3.24 -14.95
C ILE A 120 3.55 3.51 -16.45
N LEU A 121 3.01 4.67 -16.86
CA LEU A 121 2.89 5.05 -18.26
C LEU A 121 4.27 5.11 -18.91
N ASN A 122 5.26 5.69 -18.22
CA ASN A 122 6.63 5.78 -18.70
C ASN A 122 7.26 4.41 -18.93
N MET A 123 7.04 3.46 -18.02
CA MET A 123 7.55 2.08 -18.16
C MET A 123 6.88 1.33 -19.31
N ILE A 124 5.56 1.51 -19.53
CA ILE A 124 4.84 0.93 -20.67
C ILE A 124 5.39 1.48 -22.00
N ASP A 125 5.60 2.80 -22.10
CA ASP A 125 6.20 3.48 -23.28
C ASP A 125 7.62 2.98 -23.55
N MET A 126 8.46 2.94 -22.51
CA MET A 126 9.84 2.45 -22.63
C MET A 126 9.92 0.96 -23.01
N ALA A 127 8.90 0.18 -22.70
CA ALA A 127 8.79 -1.20 -23.15
C ALA A 127 8.38 -1.32 -24.63
N GLY A 128 8.02 -0.20 -25.29
CA GLY A 128 7.52 -0.19 -26.66
C GLY A 128 6.12 -0.81 -26.80
N ILE A 129 5.32 -0.73 -25.72
CA ILE A 129 3.94 -1.19 -25.67
C ILE A 129 3.03 0.05 -25.77
N PRO A 130 1.92 0.01 -26.56
CA PRO A 130 0.96 1.11 -26.57
C PRO A 130 0.43 1.40 -25.17
N VAL A 131 0.47 2.69 -24.75
CA VAL A 131 0.08 3.10 -23.39
C VAL A 131 -1.42 2.86 -23.16
N TRP A 132 -2.26 3.28 -24.10
CA TRP A 132 -3.69 3.02 -24.04
C TRP A 132 -4.00 1.56 -24.32
N ALA A 133 -4.76 0.90 -23.46
CA ALA A 133 -5.13 -0.52 -23.61
C ALA A 133 -5.86 -0.80 -24.93
N LYS A 134 -6.70 0.14 -25.39
CA LYS A 134 -7.46 0.04 -26.65
C LYS A 134 -6.58 -0.02 -27.90
N ASP A 135 -5.35 0.48 -27.84
CA ASP A 135 -4.43 0.57 -28.99
C ASP A 135 -3.49 -0.65 -29.07
N ARG A 136 -3.58 -1.60 -28.11
CA ARG A 136 -2.75 -2.81 -28.07
C ARG A 136 -3.28 -3.87 -29.02
N SER A 137 -2.34 -4.58 -29.64
CA SER A 137 -2.58 -5.72 -30.52
C SER A 137 -2.52 -7.06 -29.75
N ASP A 138 -2.82 -8.15 -30.44
CA ASP A 138 -2.72 -9.52 -29.91
C ASP A 138 -1.27 -9.96 -29.64
N GLU A 139 -0.29 -9.22 -30.18
CA GLU A 139 1.15 -9.48 -29.97
C GLU A 139 1.73 -8.74 -28.75
N ASP A 140 1.00 -7.76 -28.22
CA ASP A 140 1.45 -7.03 -27.05
C ASP A 140 1.12 -7.81 -25.77
N PRO A 141 1.95 -7.73 -24.70
CA PRO A 141 1.67 -8.37 -23.42
C PRO A 141 0.32 -7.93 -22.84
N LEU A 142 -0.34 -8.82 -22.09
CA LEU A 142 -1.44 -8.41 -21.22
C LEU A 142 -0.89 -7.54 -20.10
N VAL A 143 -1.42 -6.33 -19.95
CA VAL A 143 -0.97 -5.39 -18.89
C VAL A 143 -1.93 -5.47 -17.72
N VAL A 144 -1.45 -5.97 -16.60
CA VAL A 144 -2.27 -6.22 -15.40
C VAL A 144 -1.70 -5.49 -14.19
N ALA A 145 -2.52 -5.26 -13.17
CA ALA A 145 -2.04 -4.65 -11.94
C ALA A 145 -2.70 -5.22 -10.69
N GLY A 146 -1.99 -5.10 -9.57
CA GLY A 146 -2.45 -5.38 -8.21
C GLY A 146 -1.90 -4.36 -7.22
N GLY A 147 -2.31 -4.46 -5.96
CA GLY A 147 -1.85 -3.56 -4.89
C GLY A 147 -2.97 -2.68 -4.32
N PRO A 148 -2.68 -1.78 -3.36
CA PRO A 148 -3.72 -1.03 -2.67
C PRO A 148 -4.47 -0.02 -3.56
N CYS A 149 -3.84 0.55 -4.60
CA CYS A 149 -4.49 1.54 -5.45
C CYS A 149 -5.53 0.94 -6.40
N VAL A 150 -5.54 -0.38 -6.64
CA VAL A 150 -6.53 -1.02 -7.52
C VAL A 150 -7.95 -1.01 -6.93
N TYR A 151 -8.11 -0.67 -5.65
CA TYR A 151 -9.44 -0.47 -5.05
C TYR A 151 -10.16 0.78 -5.58
N ASN A 152 -9.45 1.73 -6.19
CA ASN A 152 -10.00 2.70 -7.13
C ASN A 152 -9.11 2.73 -8.38
N ALA A 153 -9.34 1.81 -9.29
CA ALA A 153 -8.58 1.69 -10.52
C ALA A 153 -9.02 2.69 -11.62
N GLU A 154 -10.16 3.34 -11.46
CA GLU A 154 -10.79 4.14 -12.50
C GLU A 154 -9.87 5.23 -13.09
N PRO A 155 -9.06 5.98 -12.32
CA PRO A 155 -8.15 6.99 -12.87
C PRO A 155 -7.16 6.45 -13.92
N VAL A 156 -6.85 5.17 -13.87
CA VAL A 156 -5.88 4.50 -14.75
C VAL A 156 -6.48 3.33 -15.54
N ALA A 157 -7.80 3.16 -15.49
CA ALA A 157 -8.51 2.03 -16.08
C ALA A 157 -8.24 1.86 -17.58
N ASP A 158 -8.09 2.96 -18.32
CA ASP A 158 -7.86 2.94 -19.77
C ASP A 158 -6.44 2.48 -20.17
N PHE A 159 -5.53 2.31 -19.19
CA PHE A 159 -4.16 1.85 -19.43
C PHE A 159 -3.95 0.37 -19.12
N PHE A 160 -4.92 -0.31 -18.51
CA PHE A 160 -4.80 -1.69 -18.06
C PHE A 160 -5.86 -2.61 -18.69
N ASP A 161 -5.50 -3.88 -18.82
CA ASP A 161 -6.41 -4.91 -19.29
C ASP A 161 -7.20 -5.54 -18.14
N VAL A 162 -6.51 -5.82 -17.01
CA VAL A 162 -7.11 -6.46 -15.82
C VAL A 162 -6.45 -5.95 -14.54
N PHE A 163 -7.26 -5.77 -13.50
CA PHE A 163 -6.82 -5.52 -12.13
C PHE A 163 -7.19 -6.69 -11.22
N PHE A 164 -6.28 -7.06 -10.33
CA PHE A 164 -6.48 -8.05 -9.28
C PHE A 164 -6.81 -7.36 -7.97
N ILE A 165 -8.05 -7.50 -7.51
CA ILE A 165 -8.57 -6.86 -6.30
C ILE A 165 -8.40 -7.82 -5.11
N GLY A 166 -7.57 -7.44 -4.15
CA GLY A 166 -7.31 -8.22 -2.94
C GLY A 166 -5.98 -8.96 -2.97
N GLU A 167 -5.96 -10.17 -2.41
CA GLU A 167 -4.76 -11.01 -2.27
C GLU A 167 -4.61 -11.90 -3.50
N SER A 168 -3.44 -11.83 -4.14
CA SER A 168 -3.28 -12.35 -5.50
C SER A 168 -2.48 -13.66 -5.59
N GLU A 169 -2.01 -14.23 -4.49
CA GLU A 169 -1.13 -15.40 -4.51
C GLU A 169 -1.77 -16.62 -5.20
N GLU A 170 -3.09 -16.81 -5.03
CA GLU A 170 -3.83 -17.86 -5.75
C GLU A 170 -4.25 -17.40 -7.14
N ALA A 171 -4.81 -16.19 -7.26
CA ALA A 171 -5.33 -15.63 -8.52
C ALA A 171 -4.25 -15.53 -9.60
N ILE A 172 -2.98 -15.26 -9.22
CA ILE A 172 -1.88 -15.21 -10.18
C ILE A 172 -1.56 -16.60 -10.75
N GLY A 173 -1.77 -17.66 -9.97
CA GLY A 173 -1.68 -19.04 -10.44
C GLY A 173 -2.77 -19.38 -11.46
N GLU A 174 -4.02 -18.98 -11.18
CA GLU A 174 -5.16 -19.13 -12.10
C GLU A 174 -4.94 -18.34 -13.40
N MET A 175 -4.37 -17.13 -13.31
CA MET A 175 -3.97 -16.35 -14.49
C MET A 175 -2.98 -17.12 -15.37
N VAL A 176 -1.95 -17.74 -14.76
CA VAL A 176 -0.98 -18.56 -15.51
C VAL A 176 -1.67 -19.70 -16.23
N ASP A 177 -2.59 -20.41 -15.56
CA ASP A 177 -3.31 -21.54 -16.14
C ASP A 177 -4.17 -21.11 -17.34
N ILE A 178 -4.88 -19.98 -17.22
CA ILE A 178 -5.70 -19.41 -18.30
C ILE A 178 -4.84 -18.97 -19.49
N VAL A 179 -3.75 -18.21 -19.24
CA VAL A 179 -2.86 -17.74 -20.31
C VAL A 179 -2.20 -18.91 -21.03
N LYS A 180 -1.77 -19.92 -20.27
CA LYS A 180 -1.19 -21.17 -20.82
C LYS A 180 -2.17 -21.90 -21.73
N ALA A 181 -3.42 -22.11 -21.26
CA ALA A 181 -4.46 -22.78 -22.03
C ALA A 181 -4.80 -21.99 -23.30
N TRP A 182 -5.03 -20.68 -23.19
CA TRP A 182 -5.33 -19.82 -24.31
C TRP A 182 -4.22 -19.84 -25.39
N LYS A 183 -2.93 -19.81 -24.97
CA LYS A 183 -1.79 -19.95 -25.90
C LYS A 183 -1.76 -21.32 -26.57
N ALA A 184 -1.99 -22.41 -25.82
CA ALA A 184 -1.98 -23.79 -26.34
C ALA A 184 -3.12 -24.04 -27.36
N GLU A 185 -4.26 -23.34 -27.20
CA GLU A 185 -5.37 -23.35 -28.14
C GLU A 185 -5.11 -22.51 -29.41
N GLY A 186 -3.98 -21.84 -29.52
CA GLY A 186 -3.65 -20.95 -30.65
C GLY A 186 -4.23 -19.54 -30.55
N LYS A 187 -4.44 -19.05 -29.33
CA LYS A 187 -4.96 -17.71 -29.00
C LYS A 187 -6.33 -17.41 -29.63
N PRO A 188 -7.36 -18.28 -29.46
CA PRO A 188 -8.67 -18.04 -30.04
C PRO A 188 -9.26 -16.71 -29.56
N GLY A 189 -9.90 -15.97 -30.46
CA GLY A 189 -10.54 -14.69 -30.15
C GLY A 189 -9.59 -13.55 -29.79
N GLY A 190 -8.27 -13.79 -29.90
CA GLY A 190 -7.24 -12.80 -29.64
C GLY A 190 -7.22 -12.29 -28.19
N ARG A 191 -6.66 -11.10 -27.99
CA ARG A 191 -6.52 -10.42 -26.68
C ARG A 191 -7.85 -10.26 -25.94
N LYS A 192 -8.94 -9.95 -26.67
CA LYS A 192 -10.26 -9.75 -26.07
C LYS A 192 -10.75 -11.00 -25.34
N GLU A 193 -10.57 -12.18 -25.95
CA GLU A 193 -10.97 -13.43 -25.32
C GLU A 193 -10.09 -13.76 -24.10
N ALA A 194 -8.78 -13.50 -24.15
CA ALA A 194 -7.93 -13.65 -22.99
C ALA A 194 -8.39 -12.78 -21.81
N ILE A 195 -8.75 -11.52 -22.07
CA ILE A 195 -9.30 -10.60 -21.06
C ILE A 195 -10.63 -11.13 -20.49
N ARG A 196 -11.54 -11.63 -21.33
CA ARG A 196 -12.82 -12.23 -20.89
C ARG A 196 -12.60 -13.44 -19.99
N ARG A 197 -11.65 -14.32 -20.33
CA ARG A 197 -11.30 -15.48 -19.49
C ARG A 197 -10.69 -15.05 -18.15
N LEU A 198 -9.80 -14.06 -18.14
CA LEU A 198 -9.20 -13.51 -16.92
C LEU A 198 -10.23 -12.82 -16.03
N ALA A 199 -11.22 -12.14 -16.61
CA ALA A 199 -12.29 -11.48 -15.86
C ALA A 199 -13.17 -12.46 -15.05
N GLN A 200 -13.13 -13.76 -15.36
CA GLN A 200 -13.85 -14.80 -14.60
C GLN A 200 -13.11 -15.26 -13.34
N ILE A 201 -11.84 -14.90 -13.17
CA ILE A 201 -11.11 -15.16 -11.92
C ILE A 201 -11.70 -14.29 -10.81
N ASP A 202 -12.03 -14.88 -9.67
CA ASP A 202 -12.54 -14.15 -8.51
C ASP A 202 -11.60 -12.99 -8.11
N GLY A 203 -12.16 -11.78 -8.02
CA GLY A 203 -11.40 -10.57 -7.72
C GLY A 203 -10.76 -9.89 -8.92
N CYS A 204 -11.04 -10.34 -10.15
CA CYS A 204 -10.54 -9.67 -11.35
C CYS A 204 -11.54 -8.65 -11.90
N TYR A 205 -11.02 -7.43 -12.09
CA TYR A 205 -11.72 -6.33 -12.76
C TYR A 205 -11.07 -6.04 -14.10
N ALA A 206 -11.83 -6.18 -15.20
CA ALA A 206 -11.39 -5.91 -16.57
C ALA A 206 -12.13 -4.68 -17.12
N PRO A 207 -11.54 -3.47 -17.11
CA PRO A 207 -12.23 -2.22 -17.40
C PRO A 207 -12.95 -2.18 -18.77
N SER A 208 -12.41 -2.85 -19.78
CA SER A 208 -13.00 -2.91 -21.12
C SER A 208 -14.34 -3.64 -21.20
N LEU A 209 -14.70 -4.39 -20.15
CA LEU A 209 -15.99 -5.09 -20.04
C LEU A 209 -17.06 -4.27 -19.32
N TYR A 210 -16.77 -3.02 -18.99
CA TYR A 210 -17.68 -2.11 -18.28
C TYR A 210 -17.81 -0.79 -19.01
N GLU A 211 -19.00 -0.21 -18.92
CA GLU A 211 -19.31 1.13 -19.39
C GLU A 211 -19.49 2.07 -18.21
N VAL A 212 -18.85 3.25 -18.29
CA VAL A 212 -19.04 4.34 -17.34
C VAL A 212 -19.94 5.41 -17.92
N SER A 213 -20.76 6.03 -17.09
CA SER A 213 -21.62 7.15 -17.49
C SER A 213 -21.49 8.32 -16.53
N TYR A 214 -21.80 9.50 -17.03
CA TYR A 214 -21.72 10.77 -16.32
C TYR A 214 -23.04 11.51 -16.43
N TYR A 215 -23.31 12.40 -15.46
CA TYR A 215 -24.37 13.39 -15.57
C TYR A 215 -23.98 14.51 -16.55
N GLU A 216 -24.92 15.38 -16.90
CA GLU A 216 -24.68 16.51 -17.82
C GLU A 216 -23.64 17.51 -17.29
N ASP A 217 -23.55 17.66 -15.96
CA ASP A 217 -22.56 18.47 -15.26
C ASP A 217 -21.17 17.82 -15.17
N GLY A 218 -21.05 16.57 -15.66
CA GLY A 218 -19.81 15.84 -15.66
C GLY A 218 -19.54 15.01 -14.40
N VAL A 219 -20.40 15.02 -13.41
CA VAL A 219 -20.27 14.17 -12.21
C VAL A 219 -20.44 12.71 -12.59
N PHE A 220 -19.65 11.81 -11.98
CA PHE A 220 -19.75 10.37 -12.20
C PHE A 220 -21.14 9.86 -11.81
N ARG A 221 -21.77 9.11 -12.73
CA ARG A 221 -23.14 8.62 -12.54
C ARG A 221 -23.19 7.15 -12.20
N SER A 222 -22.54 6.32 -13.00
CA SER A 222 -22.56 4.86 -12.79
C SER A 222 -21.49 4.15 -13.60
N ILE A 223 -21.15 2.95 -13.14
CA ILE A 223 -20.41 1.93 -13.89
C ILE A 223 -21.27 0.67 -13.95
N ARG A 224 -21.31 0.01 -15.11
CA ARG A 224 -22.10 -1.22 -15.31
C ARG A 224 -21.39 -2.18 -16.24
N PRO A 225 -21.55 -3.49 -16.05
CA PRO A 225 -21.03 -4.48 -16.99
C PRO A 225 -21.75 -4.39 -18.34
N ILE A 226 -20.99 -4.57 -19.42
CA ILE A 226 -21.49 -4.65 -20.81
C ILE A 226 -21.15 -6.00 -21.45
N ASP A 227 -20.50 -6.89 -20.75
CA ASP A 227 -20.15 -8.24 -21.16
C ASP A 227 -20.52 -9.24 -20.06
N GLU A 228 -21.00 -10.42 -20.44
CA GLU A 228 -21.41 -11.48 -19.50
C GLU A 228 -20.26 -12.07 -18.66
N ALA A 229 -19.00 -11.92 -19.12
CA ALA A 229 -17.82 -12.34 -18.37
C ALA A 229 -17.46 -11.38 -17.22
N ALA A 230 -18.05 -10.18 -17.20
CA ALA A 230 -17.79 -9.18 -16.19
C ALA A 230 -18.49 -9.51 -14.87
N GLN A 231 -17.72 -9.55 -13.77
CA GLN A 231 -18.28 -9.72 -12.41
C GLN A 231 -18.87 -8.39 -11.91
N PHE A 232 -20.05 -8.44 -11.26
CA PHE A 232 -20.64 -7.23 -10.68
C PHE A 232 -21.46 -7.54 -9.42
N PRO A 233 -21.07 -7.01 -8.24
CA PRO A 233 -19.80 -6.30 -7.99
C PRO A 233 -18.59 -7.24 -8.08
N VAL A 234 -17.40 -6.65 -8.27
CA VAL A 234 -16.13 -7.39 -8.20
C VAL A 234 -15.74 -7.56 -6.73
N LYS A 235 -15.88 -8.78 -6.22
CA LYS A 235 -15.50 -9.07 -4.82
C LYS A 235 -14.00 -9.22 -4.69
N LYS A 236 -13.41 -8.55 -3.69
CA LYS A 236 -12.00 -8.75 -3.41
C LYS A 236 -11.69 -10.20 -3.03
N ARG A 237 -10.58 -10.72 -3.51
CA ARG A 237 -10.08 -12.03 -3.10
C ARG A 237 -9.37 -11.95 -1.75
N VAL A 238 -9.58 -12.97 -0.91
CA VAL A 238 -8.97 -13.08 0.42
C VAL A 238 -8.47 -14.50 0.62
N ILE A 239 -7.21 -14.65 1.02
CA ILE A 239 -6.65 -15.93 1.43
C ILE A 239 -7.20 -16.30 2.80
N ARG A 240 -7.82 -17.48 2.91
CA ARG A 240 -8.45 -17.95 4.14
C ARG A 240 -7.44 -18.55 5.10
N ASP A 241 -6.52 -19.33 4.59
CA ASP A 241 -5.48 -20.02 5.35
C ASP A 241 -4.13 -19.35 5.11
N VAL A 242 -3.74 -18.47 6.05
CA VAL A 242 -2.48 -17.72 5.98
C VAL A 242 -1.26 -18.55 6.44
N ASP A 243 -1.48 -19.69 7.11
CA ASP A 243 -0.39 -20.58 7.52
C ASP A 243 0.16 -21.39 6.36
N HIS A 244 -0.72 -21.80 5.44
CA HIS A 244 -0.36 -22.64 4.30
C HIS A 244 -0.16 -21.85 3.00
N VAL A 245 -0.32 -20.52 3.04
CA VAL A 245 0.02 -19.71 1.88
C VAL A 245 1.50 -19.82 1.55
N HIS A 246 1.81 -19.78 0.25
CA HIS A 246 3.20 -19.78 -0.21
C HIS A 246 3.99 -18.62 0.40
N ILE A 247 5.18 -18.91 0.87
CA ILE A 247 6.13 -17.93 1.40
C ILE A 247 7.39 -17.90 0.54
N ASP A 248 8.02 -16.74 0.49
CA ASP A 248 9.34 -16.60 -0.12
C ASP A 248 10.41 -17.02 0.90
N ASP A 249 10.78 -18.29 0.89
CA ASP A 249 11.76 -18.88 1.80
C ASP A 249 13.21 -18.62 1.40
N LYS A 250 13.43 -18.13 0.17
CA LYS A 250 14.74 -17.77 -0.41
C LYS A 250 14.69 -16.40 -1.07
N PRO A 251 14.39 -15.33 -0.30
CA PRO A 251 14.26 -14.01 -0.88
C PRO A 251 15.55 -13.58 -1.56
N ILE A 252 15.39 -12.85 -2.66
CA ILE A 252 16.49 -12.29 -3.43
C ILE A 252 17.27 -11.31 -2.55
N LEU A 253 18.58 -11.49 -2.48
CA LEU A 253 19.47 -10.60 -1.72
C LEU A 253 20.00 -9.48 -2.63
N PRO A 254 19.82 -8.20 -2.25
CA PRO A 254 20.22 -7.08 -3.09
C PRO A 254 21.75 -6.93 -3.14
N HIS A 255 22.25 -6.41 -4.27
CA HIS A 255 23.67 -6.07 -4.42
C HIS A 255 24.06 -4.74 -3.75
N ILE A 256 23.09 -3.89 -3.47
CA ILE A 256 23.26 -2.57 -2.84
C ILE A 256 22.29 -2.43 -1.68
N GLU A 257 22.59 -1.52 -0.77
CA GLU A 257 21.69 -1.19 0.34
C GLU A 257 20.31 -0.75 -0.18
N ILE A 258 19.27 -1.35 0.39
CA ILE A 258 17.87 -1.05 0.08
C ILE A 258 17.17 -0.44 1.29
N VAL A 259 15.92 0.03 1.12
CA VAL A 259 15.16 0.71 2.21
C VAL A 259 14.93 -0.24 3.39
N HIS A 260 14.64 -1.52 3.12
CA HIS A 260 14.39 -2.55 4.13
C HIS A 260 15.29 -3.78 3.92
N ASP A 261 16.59 -3.61 4.22
CA ASP A 261 17.60 -4.66 4.05
C ASP A 261 17.65 -5.58 5.29
N ARG A 262 16.65 -6.46 5.40
CA ARG A 262 16.42 -7.36 6.54
C ARG A 262 15.45 -8.47 6.20
N ALA A 263 15.45 -9.55 7.00
CA ALA A 263 14.42 -10.57 6.92
C ALA A 263 13.08 -10.01 7.40
N VAL A 264 12.04 -10.16 6.59
CA VAL A 264 10.68 -9.70 6.92
C VAL A 264 9.81 -10.91 7.25
N LEU A 265 9.26 -10.90 8.46
CA LEU A 265 8.34 -11.92 8.94
C LEU A 265 6.94 -11.34 9.03
N GLU A 266 6.07 -11.68 8.06
CA GLU A 266 4.66 -11.25 8.05
C GLU A 266 3.88 -12.06 9.07
N MET A 267 3.53 -11.45 10.21
CA MET A 267 2.84 -12.14 11.31
C MET A 267 1.36 -12.36 11.04
N PHE A 268 0.69 -11.37 10.49
CA PHE A 268 -0.73 -11.42 10.16
C PHE A 268 -1.12 -10.37 9.13
N ARG A 269 -2.28 -10.56 8.52
CA ARG A 269 -2.91 -9.64 7.58
C ARG A 269 -4.17 -9.04 8.18
N GLY A 270 -4.51 -7.83 7.76
CA GLY A 270 -5.68 -7.10 8.21
C GLY A 270 -5.47 -6.30 9.49
N CYS A 271 -6.48 -5.48 9.83
CA CYS A 271 -6.53 -4.69 11.06
C CYS A 271 -7.99 -4.47 11.47
N SER A 272 -8.31 -4.69 12.74
CA SER A 272 -9.66 -4.54 13.30
C SER A 272 -9.86 -3.23 14.08
N ARG A 273 -8.81 -2.41 14.24
CA ARG A 273 -8.81 -1.21 15.09
C ARG A 273 -9.79 -0.11 14.65
N GLY A 274 -10.09 -0.02 13.37
CA GLY A 274 -11.15 0.85 12.86
C GLY A 274 -10.83 2.34 12.81
N CYS A 275 -9.54 2.72 12.68
CA CYS A 275 -9.17 4.12 12.43
C CYS A 275 -9.90 4.62 11.17
N ARG A 276 -10.67 5.73 11.29
CA ARG A 276 -11.64 6.18 10.28
C ARG A 276 -11.03 6.78 9.03
N PHE A 277 -9.76 7.17 9.08
CA PHE A 277 -9.00 7.66 7.93
C PHE A 277 -8.27 6.56 7.18
N CYS A 278 -8.10 5.37 7.79
CA CYS A 278 -7.15 4.38 7.33
C CYS A 278 -7.77 3.41 6.33
N GLN A 279 -7.41 3.53 5.05
CA GLN A 279 -7.85 2.62 4.00
C GLN A 279 -7.38 1.17 4.26
N ALA A 280 -6.10 0.99 4.64
CA ALA A 280 -5.55 -0.33 4.95
C ALA A 280 -6.33 -1.06 6.05
N GLY A 281 -6.78 -0.33 7.08
CA GLY A 281 -7.63 -0.86 8.15
C GLY A 281 -9.03 -1.29 7.70
N MET A 282 -9.43 -0.97 6.48
CA MET A 282 -10.71 -1.36 5.88
C MET A 282 -10.52 -2.44 4.80
N ILE A 283 -9.68 -2.17 3.80
CA ILE A 283 -9.53 -3.06 2.64
C ILE A 283 -8.84 -4.39 2.96
N TYR A 284 -8.03 -4.48 4.03
CA TYR A 284 -7.33 -5.71 4.41
C TYR A 284 -8.03 -6.55 5.48
N ARG A 285 -9.25 -6.14 5.93
CA ARG A 285 -10.08 -6.96 6.84
C ARG A 285 -10.44 -8.31 6.22
N PRO A 286 -10.61 -9.35 7.07
CA PRO A 286 -10.43 -9.41 8.53
C PRO A 286 -8.97 -9.64 8.93
N VAL A 287 -8.70 -9.61 10.25
CA VAL A 287 -7.43 -10.06 10.81
C VAL A 287 -7.31 -11.56 10.66
N ARG A 288 -6.16 -12.04 10.15
CA ARG A 288 -5.82 -13.46 10.03
C ARG A 288 -4.36 -13.63 10.41
N GLU A 289 -4.14 -14.25 11.56
CA GLU A 289 -2.81 -14.48 12.12
C GLU A 289 -2.21 -15.80 11.60
N LYS A 290 -0.90 -15.79 11.37
CA LYS A 290 -0.13 -17.03 11.25
C LYS A 290 0.11 -17.62 12.64
N SER A 291 0.17 -18.93 12.75
CA SER A 291 0.53 -19.61 13.99
C SER A 291 1.95 -19.28 14.42
N GLU A 292 2.22 -19.40 15.71
CA GLU A 292 3.55 -19.15 16.26
C GLU A 292 4.56 -20.15 15.70
N GLU A 293 4.20 -21.43 15.63
CA GLU A 293 5.02 -22.51 15.08
C GLU A 293 5.40 -22.20 13.63
N ARG A 294 4.43 -21.74 12.83
CA ARG A 294 4.70 -21.40 11.43
C ARG A 294 5.65 -20.22 11.31
N LEU A 295 5.50 -19.19 12.13
CA LEU A 295 6.39 -18.03 12.16
C LEU A 295 7.82 -18.40 12.57
N GLN A 296 7.98 -19.33 13.50
CA GLN A 296 9.29 -19.85 13.91
C GLN A 296 9.98 -20.58 12.75
N GLU A 297 9.27 -21.49 12.07
CA GLU A 297 9.79 -22.20 10.88
C GLU A 297 10.23 -21.24 9.77
N ILE A 298 9.41 -20.21 9.49
CA ILE A 298 9.71 -19.19 8.49
C ILE A 298 10.98 -18.42 8.90
N ALA A 299 11.08 -17.98 10.15
CA ALA A 299 12.22 -17.23 10.65
C ALA A 299 13.54 -18.02 10.55
N ASP A 300 13.51 -19.30 10.94
CA ASP A 300 14.67 -20.20 10.82
C ASP A 300 15.14 -20.35 9.38
N THR A 301 14.19 -20.55 8.48
CA THR A 301 14.45 -20.73 7.04
C THR A 301 15.00 -19.45 6.41
N LEU A 302 14.38 -18.30 6.71
CA LEU A 302 14.83 -16.99 6.21
C LEU A 302 16.26 -16.66 6.65
N ILE A 303 16.57 -16.79 7.94
CA ILE A 303 17.93 -16.50 8.46
C ILE A 303 18.96 -17.45 7.88
N LYS A 304 18.61 -18.72 7.73
CA LYS A 304 19.50 -19.73 7.12
C LYS A 304 19.81 -19.40 5.64
N ASN A 305 18.80 -18.98 4.88
CA ASN A 305 18.92 -18.79 3.43
C ASN A 305 19.43 -17.38 3.04
N THR A 306 19.40 -16.41 3.96
CA THR A 306 19.78 -15.02 3.67
C THR A 306 21.01 -14.54 4.43
N GLY A 307 21.23 -15.05 5.64
CA GLY A 307 22.27 -14.54 6.52
C GLY A 307 22.00 -13.16 7.10
N TYR A 308 20.75 -12.65 7.02
CA TYR A 308 20.39 -11.38 7.62
C TYR A 308 20.62 -11.36 9.14
N ASN A 309 21.01 -10.21 9.66
CA ASN A 309 21.22 -9.98 11.09
C ASN A 309 20.08 -9.21 11.77
N GLU A 310 18.98 -9.01 11.08
CA GLU A 310 17.75 -8.40 11.60
C GLU A 310 16.52 -9.12 11.05
N ILE A 311 15.55 -9.42 11.95
CA ILE A 311 14.21 -9.88 11.62
C ILE A 311 13.24 -8.74 11.93
N SER A 312 12.44 -8.33 10.96
CA SER A 312 11.37 -7.35 11.13
C SER A 312 10.01 -8.06 11.21
N LEU A 313 9.34 -7.91 12.34
CA LEU A 313 8.00 -8.46 12.56
C LEU A 313 6.97 -7.52 11.95
N MET A 314 6.48 -7.87 10.75
CA MET A 314 5.63 -6.99 9.94
C MET A 314 4.15 -7.32 10.08
N SER A 315 3.35 -6.28 10.28
CA SER A 315 1.90 -6.25 10.18
C SER A 315 1.39 -4.81 10.19
N LEU A 316 0.08 -4.60 10.07
CA LEU A 316 -0.53 -3.28 10.24
C LEU A 316 -0.55 -2.80 11.70
N SER A 317 -0.38 -3.71 12.67
CA SER A 317 -0.37 -3.40 14.11
C SER A 317 0.37 -4.49 14.87
N SER A 318 1.70 -4.49 14.80
CA SER A 318 2.55 -5.61 15.27
C SER A 318 2.35 -5.98 16.75
N ALA A 319 2.03 -5.00 17.59
CA ALA A 319 1.75 -5.25 19.01
C ALA A 319 0.41 -5.97 19.28
N ASP A 320 -0.44 -6.10 18.27
CA ASP A 320 -1.73 -6.79 18.39
C ASP A 320 -1.64 -8.28 18.06
N TYR A 321 -0.49 -8.80 17.68
CA TYR A 321 -0.31 -10.24 17.47
C TYR A 321 -0.51 -11.00 18.78
N SER A 322 -1.38 -12.02 18.76
CA SER A 322 -1.85 -12.69 19.98
C SER A 322 -0.75 -13.39 20.78
N CYS A 323 0.26 -13.96 20.09
CA CYS A 323 1.39 -14.67 20.68
C CYS A 323 2.71 -13.87 20.57
N LEU A 324 2.65 -12.52 20.58
CA LEU A 324 3.84 -11.68 20.41
C LEU A 324 4.93 -11.90 21.46
N PRO A 325 4.63 -11.99 22.77
CA PRO A 325 5.66 -12.22 23.78
C PRO A 325 6.41 -13.53 23.58
N GLU A 326 5.68 -14.60 23.32
CA GLU A 326 6.18 -15.96 23.12
C GLU A 326 7.06 -16.00 21.86
N LEU A 327 6.58 -15.45 20.75
CA LEU A 327 7.35 -15.37 19.50
C LEU A 327 8.66 -14.58 19.67
N VAL A 328 8.61 -13.43 20.34
CA VAL A 328 9.82 -12.59 20.56
C VAL A 328 10.82 -13.34 21.43
N ASP A 329 10.37 -14.01 22.50
CA ASP A 329 11.24 -14.79 23.38
C ASP A 329 11.94 -15.91 22.61
N HIS A 330 11.18 -16.67 21.81
CA HIS A 330 11.71 -17.72 20.97
C HIS A 330 12.76 -17.19 19.98
N LEU A 331 12.46 -16.13 19.24
CA LEU A 331 13.39 -15.56 18.25
C LEU A 331 14.69 -15.05 18.89
N LEU A 332 14.60 -14.37 20.04
CA LEU A 332 15.76 -13.86 20.74
C LEU A 332 16.65 -14.98 21.31
N GLU A 333 16.06 -16.07 21.81
CA GLU A 333 16.80 -17.22 22.32
C GLU A 333 17.44 -18.01 21.20
N ASN A 334 16.65 -18.34 20.15
CA ASN A 334 17.11 -19.18 19.03
C ASN A 334 18.23 -18.51 18.20
N PHE A 335 18.20 -17.20 18.08
CA PHE A 335 19.20 -16.46 17.30
C PHE A 335 20.25 -15.72 18.14
N LYS A 336 20.30 -15.96 19.45
CA LYS A 336 21.23 -15.30 20.39
C LYS A 336 22.70 -15.38 19.94
N ASP A 337 23.14 -16.58 19.57
CA ASP A 337 24.53 -16.81 19.16
C ASP A 337 24.85 -16.21 17.78
N LYS A 338 23.85 -16.05 16.93
CA LYS A 338 23.96 -15.41 15.61
C LYS A 338 23.87 -13.88 15.68
N ARG A 339 23.54 -13.31 16.84
CA ARG A 339 23.36 -11.85 17.08
C ARG A 339 22.32 -11.23 16.14
N VAL A 340 21.26 -11.97 15.80
CA VAL A 340 20.15 -11.43 14.99
C VAL A 340 19.29 -10.55 15.89
N SER A 341 19.02 -9.34 15.44
CA SER A 341 18.12 -8.42 16.12
C SER A 341 16.67 -8.59 15.65
N VAL A 342 15.72 -8.34 16.55
CA VAL A 342 14.29 -8.32 16.22
C VAL A 342 13.83 -6.87 16.22
N SER A 343 13.04 -6.47 15.21
CA SER A 343 12.44 -5.13 15.11
C SER A 343 10.93 -5.20 14.98
N LEU A 344 10.24 -4.25 15.61
CA LEU A 344 8.78 -4.07 15.60
C LEU A 344 8.46 -2.69 15.01
N PRO A 345 8.27 -2.58 13.70
CA PRO A 345 8.11 -1.27 13.04
C PRO A 345 6.76 -0.60 13.34
N SER A 346 5.69 -1.37 13.60
CA SER A 346 4.31 -0.88 13.73
C SER A 346 3.81 -1.00 15.17
N LEU A 347 4.53 -0.38 16.12
CA LEU A 347 4.11 -0.34 17.53
C LEU A 347 3.01 0.69 17.75
N ARG A 348 1.90 0.26 18.32
CA ARG A 348 0.88 1.15 18.86
C ARG A 348 1.23 1.56 20.29
N VAL A 349 0.80 2.75 20.66
CA VAL A 349 1.09 3.34 21.97
C VAL A 349 0.39 2.57 23.10
N ASP A 350 -0.87 2.20 22.88
CA ASP A 350 -1.75 1.51 23.84
C ASP A 350 -1.36 0.05 24.10
N SER A 351 -0.60 -0.58 23.20
CA SER A 351 -0.12 -1.96 23.32
C SER A 351 1.39 -2.08 23.50
N PHE A 352 2.06 -0.96 23.90
CA PHE A 352 3.49 -0.94 24.09
C PHE A 352 3.92 -1.73 25.34
N SER A 353 4.35 -2.97 25.16
CA SER A 353 4.93 -3.78 26.23
C SER A 353 6.38 -3.40 26.49
N ILE A 354 6.65 -2.88 27.70
CA ILE A 354 7.98 -2.48 28.16
C ILE A 354 8.93 -3.67 28.17
N ASP A 355 8.46 -4.83 28.58
CA ASP A 355 9.29 -6.02 28.72
C ASP A 355 9.75 -6.53 27.35
N ILE A 356 8.87 -6.50 26.35
CA ILE A 356 9.22 -6.82 24.97
C ILE A 356 10.24 -5.80 24.44
N ALA A 357 9.98 -4.50 24.64
CA ALA A 357 10.89 -3.46 24.18
C ALA A 357 12.28 -3.55 24.82
N LYS A 358 12.37 -3.90 26.10
CA LYS A 358 13.65 -4.14 26.79
C LYS A 358 14.42 -5.32 26.21
N LYS A 359 13.72 -6.44 25.95
CA LYS A 359 14.31 -7.64 25.38
C LYS A 359 14.90 -7.35 24.00
N ILE A 360 14.14 -6.70 23.13
CA ILE A 360 14.60 -6.31 21.78
C ILE A 360 15.79 -5.36 21.82
N GLN A 361 15.83 -4.40 22.75
CA GLN A 361 16.93 -3.45 22.87
C GLN A 361 18.25 -4.02 23.38
N GLN A 362 18.26 -5.21 23.96
CA GLN A 362 19.52 -5.86 24.37
C GLN A 362 20.42 -6.13 23.18
N VAL A 363 19.87 -6.33 21.99
CA VAL A 363 20.63 -6.59 20.77
C VAL A 363 20.95 -5.31 20.01
N ARG A 364 19.96 -4.41 19.81
CA ARG A 364 20.14 -3.14 19.06
C ARG A 364 19.27 -2.02 19.63
N LYS A 365 19.88 -0.85 19.86
CA LYS A 365 19.13 0.34 20.29
C LYS A 365 18.46 1.02 19.09
N SER A 366 17.14 1.10 19.09
CA SER A 366 16.33 1.84 18.11
C SER A 366 15.72 3.10 18.73
N GLY A 367 15.27 4.04 17.90
CA GLY A 367 14.44 5.17 18.34
C GLY A 367 13.02 4.70 18.68
N LEU A 368 12.32 5.43 19.54
CA LEU A 368 10.90 5.22 19.80
C LEU A 368 10.09 5.97 18.73
N THR A 369 9.20 5.26 18.04
CA THR A 369 8.27 5.85 17.08
C THR A 369 6.85 5.61 17.56
N LEU A 370 6.06 6.67 17.70
CA LEU A 370 4.68 6.64 18.13
C LEU A 370 3.81 7.39 17.12
N ALA A 371 2.60 6.94 16.91
CA ALA A 371 1.63 7.54 16.00
C ALA A 371 0.33 7.94 16.75
N PRO A 372 0.32 9.08 17.47
CA PRO A 372 -0.89 9.62 18.07
C PRO A 372 -1.93 10.02 17.03
N GLU A 373 -1.50 10.42 15.84
CA GLU A 373 -2.23 10.92 14.66
C GLU A 373 -2.89 12.27 14.87
N ALA A 374 -3.32 12.63 16.10
CA ALA A 374 -3.94 13.91 16.41
C ALA A 374 -3.46 14.46 17.76
N GLY A 375 -3.43 15.80 17.89
CA GLY A 375 -2.89 16.50 19.06
C GLY A 375 -3.81 16.42 20.29
N THR A 376 -5.12 16.45 20.09
CA THR A 376 -6.09 16.45 21.18
C THR A 376 -6.81 15.11 21.33
N GLN A 377 -7.35 14.83 22.54
CA GLN A 377 -8.18 13.64 22.76
C GLN A 377 -9.42 13.68 21.87
N ARG A 378 -10.07 14.86 21.77
CA ARG A 378 -11.22 15.04 20.90
C ARG A 378 -10.95 14.54 19.48
N MET A 379 -9.85 14.96 18.87
CA MET A 379 -9.52 14.52 17.51
C MET A 379 -9.11 13.06 17.44
N ARG A 380 -8.44 12.52 18.45
CA ARG A 380 -8.17 11.07 18.51
C ARG A 380 -9.45 10.25 18.56
N ASP A 381 -10.49 10.75 19.24
CA ASP A 381 -11.80 10.11 19.29
C ASP A 381 -12.55 10.23 17.95
N VAL A 382 -12.50 11.39 17.29
CA VAL A 382 -13.07 11.60 15.94
C VAL A 382 -12.51 10.60 14.94
N ILE A 383 -11.19 10.41 14.94
CA ILE A 383 -10.52 9.48 14.02
C ILE A 383 -10.54 8.01 14.49
N ASN A 384 -11.17 7.72 15.62
CA ASN A 384 -11.21 6.40 16.26
C ASN A 384 -9.81 5.78 16.46
N LYS A 385 -8.85 6.60 16.94
CA LYS A 385 -7.48 6.09 17.17
C LYS A 385 -7.41 5.16 18.38
N GLY A 386 -8.30 5.34 19.37
CA GLY A 386 -8.37 4.52 20.59
C GLY A 386 -7.11 4.59 21.45
N VAL A 387 -6.44 5.75 21.47
CA VAL A 387 -5.22 6.03 22.25
C VAL A 387 -5.48 7.25 23.12
N THR A 388 -5.28 7.13 24.42
CA THR A 388 -5.41 8.24 25.37
C THR A 388 -4.08 9.00 25.51
N GLU A 389 -4.15 10.18 26.10
CA GLU A 389 -2.92 10.93 26.43
C GLU A 389 -2.12 10.20 27.51
N GLU A 390 -2.79 9.57 28.47
CA GLU A 390 -2.16 8.76 29.50
C GLU A 390 -1.36 7.59 28.91
N ASP A 391 -1.88 6.93 27.88
CA ASP A 391 -1.17 5.87 27.15
C ASP A 391 0.11 6.41 26.52
N ILE A 392 0.04 7.59 25.86
CA ILE A 392 1.19 8.22 25.23
C ILE A 392 2.26 8.60 26.27
N MET A 393 1.84 9.27 27.33
CA MET A 393 2.75 9.72 28.41
C MET A 393 3.33 8.53 29.15
N GLY A 394 2.54 7.49 29.41
CA GLY A 394 2.97 6.24 30.03
C GLY A 394 4.03 5.50 29.20
N ALA A 395 3.79 5.35 27.89
CA ALA A 395 4.76 4.76 26.97
C ALA A 395 6.07 5.56 26.92
N CYS A 396 5.98 6.89 26.86
CA CYS A 396 7.15 7.78 26.89
C CYS A 396 7.92 7.69 28.22
N ALA A 397 7.21 7.75 29.36
CA ALA A 397 7.83 7.64 30.67
C ALA A 397 8.63 6.34 30.83
N ASN A 398 8.03 5.25 30.38
CA ASN A 398 8.64 3.93 30.42
C ASN A 398 9.87 3.84 29.50
N ALA A 399 9.78 4.38 28.28
CA ALA A 399 10.91 4.45 27.37
C ALA A 399 12.06 5.29 27.96
N PHE A 400 11.76 6.44 28.56
CA PHE A 400 12.76 7.31 29.16
C PHE A 400 13.47 6.65 30.34
N LYS A 401 12.73 5.99 31.24
CA LYS A 401 13.32 5.21 32.34
C LYS A 401 14.34 4.19 31.82
N ASN A 402 14.10 3.62 30.65
CA ASN A 402 14.94 2.61 30.01
C ASN A 402 16.00 3.17 29.04
N GLY A 403 16.18 4.51 29.01
CA GLY A 403 17.31 5.15 28.34
C GLY A 403 17.09 5.63 26.91
N TRP A 404 15.85 5.63 26.42
CA TRP A 404 15.55 6.27 25.13
C TRP A 404 15.75 7.78 25.20
N LYS A 405 16.36 8.34 24.14
CA LYS A 405 16.69 9.77 24.01
C LYS A 405 16.20 10.37 22.68
N LYS A 406 15.48 9.58 21.87
CA LYS A 406 14.91 10.02 20.61
C LYS A 406 13.50 9.49 20.51
N VAL A 407 12.56 10.39 20.21
CA VAL A 407 11.15 10.05 19.96
C VAL A 407 10.74 10.65 18.62
N LYS A 408 10.08 9.86 17.78
CA LYS A 408 9.42 10.33 16.57
C LYS A 408 7.92 10.19 16.75
N LEU A 409 7.19 11.29 16.52
CA LEU A 409 5.75 11.37 16.63
C LEU A 409 5.16 11.62 15.26
N TYR A 410 4.19 10.81 14.87
CA TYR A 410 3.43 11.00 13.63
C TYR A 410 2.06 11.59 13.92
N PHE A 411 1.70 12.61 13.12
CA PHE A 411 0.41 13.28 13.16
C PHE A 411 -0.11 13.52 11.75
N MET A 412 -1.41 13.81 11.66
CA MET A 412 -2.06 14.34 10.48
C MET A 412 -2.62 15.72 10.74
N MET A 413 -2.77 16.53 9.69
CA MET A 413 -3.47 17.81 9.69
C MET A 413 -4.48 17.87 8.54
N GLY A 414 -5.49 18.73 8.66
CA GLY A 414 -6.59 18.82 7.70
C GLY A 414 -7.63 17.72 7.88
N LEU A 415 -7.67 17.09 9.05
CA LEU A 415 -8.68 16.06 9.37
C LEU A 415 -10.09 16.68 9.41
N PRO A 416 -11.13 15.92 9.05
CA PRO A 416 -12.51 16.38 9.21
C PRO A 416 -12.79 16.87 10.63
N THR A 417 -13.42 18.02 10.79
CA THR A 417 -13.74 18.72 12.06
C THR A 417 -12.54 19.27 12.84
N GLU A 418 -11.32 19.24 12.29
CA GLU A 418 -10.12 19.77 12.94
C GLU A 418 -10.18 21.30 13.13
N THR A 419 -9.75 21.79 14.28
CA THR A 419 -9.62 23.20 14.63
C THR A 419 -8.17 23.59 14.90
N ASP A 420 -7.90 24.90 15.02
CA ASP A 420 -6.55 25.38 15.37
C ASP A 420 -6.13 24.95 16.79
N GLU A 421 -7.08 24.72 17.72
CA GLU A 421 -6.81 24.14 19.03
C GLU A 421 -6.29 22.70 18.93
N ASP A 422 -6.78 21.93 17.95
CA ASP A 422 -6.30 20.56 17.73
C ASP A 422 -4.87 20.57 17.18
N LEU A 423 -4.55 21.51 16.30
CA LEU A 423 -3.18 21.72 15.83
C LEU A 423 -2.25 22.17 16.97
N LYS A 424 -2.72 23.12 17.79
CA LYS A 424 -1.97 23.54 18.99
C LYS A 424 -1.70 22.35 19.92
N GLY A 425 -2.67 21.46 20.07
CA GLY A 425 -2.54 20.22 20.84
C GLY A 425 -1.36 19.35 20.42
N ILE A 426 -0.95 19.36 19.13
CA ILE A 426 0.26 18.67 18.66
C ILE A 426 1.52 19.25 19.30
N ALA A 427 1.65 20.58 19.30
CA ALA A 427 2.80 21.26 19.91
C ALA A 427 2.81 21.09 21.44
N ASP A 428 1.64 21.22 22.07
CA ASP A 428 1.49 21.06 23.53
C ASP A 428 1.85 19.63 23.96
N LEU A 429 1.42 18.60 23.25
CA LEU A 429 1.77 17.21 23.54
C LEU A 429 3.29 16.97 23.41
N ALA A 430 3.92 17.48 22.35
CA ALA A 430 5.36 17.35 22.17
C ALA A 430 6.16 18.04 23.29
N ASN A 431 5.71 19.21 23.74
CA ASN A 431 6.33 19.91 24.87
C ASN A 431 6.16 19.14 26.18
N ARG A 432 4.95 18.63 26.49
CA ARG A 432 4.71 17.79 27.68
C ARG A 432 5.58 16.53 27.70
N ILE A 433 5.79 15.88 26.56
CA ILE A 433 6.71 14.73 26.45
C ILE A 433 8.16 15.15 26.75
N HIS A 434 8.58 16.34 26.30
CA HIS A 434 9.91 16.86 26.59
C HIS A 434 10.09 17.20 28.07
N GLU A 435 9.08 17.79 28.70
CA GLU A 435 9.05 18.09 30.14
C GLU A 435 9.08 16.80 30.98
N LEU A 436 8.27 15.80 30.63
CA LEU A 436 8.29 14.48 31.27
C LEU A 436 9.68 13.84 31.24
N TYR A 437 10.40 13.98 30.13
CA TYR A 437 11.78 13.49 30.07
C TYR A 437 12.67 14.21 31.05
N HIS A 438 12.56 15.55 31.17
CA HIS A 438 13.31 16.34 32.15
C HIS A 438 12.98 15.90 33.57
N GLU A 439 11.73 15.71 33.92
CA GLU A 439 11.33 15.22 35.26
C GLU A 439 11.95 13.86 35.60
N ILE A 440 12.02 12.94 34.64
CA ILE A 440 12.53 11.58 34.86
C ILE A 440 14.07 11.54 34.89
N LYS A 441 14.74 12.34 34.04
CA LYS A 441 16.19 12.26 33.82
C LYS A 441 17.00 13.46 34.37
N GLY A 442 16.35 14.57 34.75
CA GLY A 442 17.01 15.80 35.14
C GLY A 442 17.79 16.46 33.99
N ARG A 443 17.47 16.19 32.75
CA ARG A 443 18.20 16.63 31.54
C ARG A 443 17.25 17.08 30.45
N TYR A 444 17.72 17.93 29.53
CA TYR A 444 16.98 18.43 28.36
C TYR A 444 17.56 17.91 27.02
N ASP A 445 18.23 16.75 27.03
CA ASP A 445 18.87 16.18 25.83
C ASP A 445 17.99 15.25 25.02
N LEU A 446 16.67 15.18 25.30
CA LEU A 446 15.70 14.47 24.48
C LEU A 446 15.57 15.17 23.12
N ARG A 447 15.59 14.39 22.05
CA ARG A 447 15.27 14.85 20.69
C ARG A 447 13.92 14.31 20.27
N ILE A 448 13.01 15.21 19.92
CA ILE A 448 11.70 14.86 19.38
C ILE A 448 11.65 15.27 17.92
N THR A 449 11.13 14.37 17.06
CA THR A 449 10.76 14.70 15.69
C THR A 449 9.25 14.58 15.59
N VAL A 450 8.57 15.70 15.31
CA VAL A 450 7.14 15.76 14.98
C VAL A 450 7.03 15.74 13.46
N SER A 451 6.47 14.68 12.93
CA SER A 451 6.25 14.49 11.48
C SER A 451 4.76 14.54 11.21
N VAL A 452 4.33 15.48 10.37
CA VAL A 452 2.91 15.74 10.11
C VAL A 452 2.62 15.56 8.62
N SER A 453 1.64 14.71 8.30
CA SER A 453 1.14 14.50 6.95
C SER A 453 -0.18 15.25 6.75
N SER A 454 -0.46 15.69 5.53
CA SER A 454 -1.79 16.16 5.17
C SER A 454 -2.76 14.99 5.10
N PHE A 455 -3.97 15.17 5.59
CA PHE A 455 -5.03 14.19 5.42
C PHE A 455 -5.43 14.10 3.94
N VAL A 456 -5.49 12.89 3.43
CA VAL A 456 -5.99 12.58 2.09
C VAL A 456 -7.17 11.62 2.24
N PRO A 457 -8.38 12.00 1.79
CA PRO A 457 -9.53 11.11 1.83
C PRO A 457 -9.32 9.95 0.87
N LYS A 458 -9.46 8.72 1.38
CA LYS A 458 -9.26 7.49 0.61
C LYS A 458 -10.57 6.72 0.43
N PRO A 459 -10.76 6.05 -0.72
CA PRO A 459 -11.87 5.12 -0.95
C PRO A 459 -12.01 4.06 0.16
N PHE A 460 -13.22 3.59 0.40
CA PHE A 460 -13.55 2.57 1.42
C PHE A 460 -13.26 2.98 2.86
N THR A 461 -13.14 4.29 3.14
CA THR A 461 -12.99 4.79 4.51
C THR A 461 -14.23 5.59 4.95
N PRO A 462 -14.51 5.69 6.25
CA PRO A 462 -15.57 6.56 6.76
C PRO A 462 -15.43 8.03 6.31
N PHE A 463 -14.21 8.45 5.97
CA PHE A 463 -13.92 9.82 5.53
C PHE A 463 -13.89 10.00 4.00
N GLN A 464 -14.26 8.98 3.22
CA GLN A 464 -14.22 9.03 1.75
C GLN A 464 -15.09 10.14 1.13
N TRP A 465 -16.15 10.58 1.81
CA TRP A 465 -17.05 11.65 1.35
C TRP A 465 -16.56 13.05 1.71
N MET A 466 -15.58 13.14 2.63
CA MET A 466 -15.08 14.42 3.12
C MET A 466 -14.06 15.02 2.16
N PRO A 467 -14.01 16.36 2.08
CA PRO A 467 -13.05 17.06 1.24
C PRO A 467 -11.66 16.99 1.86
N GLN A 468 -10.64 17.11 1.03
CA GLN A 468 -9.33 17.56 1.47
C GLN A 468 -9.35 19.09 1.65
N CYS A 469 -8.60 19.61 2.61
CA CYS A 469 -8.35 21.05 2.71
C CYS A 469 -7.62 21.56 1.47
N SER A 470 -7.89 22.81 1.06
CA SER A 470 -7.15 23.43 -0.04
C SER A 470 -5.64 23.52 0.26
N VAL A 471 -4.83 23.70 -0.77
CA VAL A 471 -3.37 23.87 -0.63
C VAL A 471 -3.06 25.05 0.30
N GLU A 472 -3.74 26.18 0.13
CA GLU A 472 -3.54 27.40 0.93
C GLU A 472 -3.87 27.15 2.40
N GLU A 473 -4.95 26.42 2.69
CA GLU A 473 -5.35 26.10 4.06
C GLU A 473 -4.35 25.13 4.73
N ILE A 474 -3.87 24.13 4.02
CA ILE A 474 -2.81 23.24 4.53
C ILE A 474 -1.53 24.04 4.78
N GLU A 475 -1.11 24.91 3.86
CA GLU A 475 0.07 25.75 4.05
C GLU A 475 -0.11 26.71 5.25
N ARG A 476 -1.30 27.30 5.43
CA ARG A 476 -1.62 28.12 6.62
C ARG A 476 -1.46 27.32 7.90
N LYS A 477 -2.05 26.12 7.94
CA LYS A 477 -1.95 25.20 9.10
C LYS A 477 -0.51 24.79 9.38
N GLN A 478 0.28 24.52 8.34
CA GLN A 478 1.72 24.18 8.47
C GLN A 478 2.51 25.34 9.08
N GLN A 479 2.28 26.57 8.61
CA GLN A 479 2.95 27.76 9.15
C GLN A 479 2.49 28.06 10.58
N TYR A 480 1.18 27.93 10.86
CA TYR A 480 0.67 28.07 12.23
C TYR A 480 1.34 27.08 13.19
N LEU A 481 1.34 25.80 12.86
CA LEU A 481 1.96 24.78 13.70
C LEU A 481 3.47 25.00 13.84
N LYS A 482 4.16 25.44 12.78
CA LYS A 482 5.59 25.78 12.81
C LYS A 482 5.88 26.89 13.82
N SER A 483 5.02 27.91 13.91
CA SER A 483 5.19 29.04 14.82
C SER A 483 5.09 28.64 16.30
N LEU A 484 4.43 27.52 16.61
CA LEU A 484 4.26 27.01 17.98
C LEU A 484 5.49 26.24 18.49
N PHE A 485 6.36 25.78 17.61
CA PHE A 485 7.59 25.06 18.00
C PHE A 485 8.74 26.01 18.25
N THR A 486 8.92 26.45 19.51
CA THR A 486 10.03 27.30 19.96
C THR A 486 11.19 26.52 20.58
N ASN A 487 10.96 25.26 20.95
CA ASN A 487 11.96 24.40 21.58
C ASN A 487 12.92 23.81 20.54
N ARG A 488 14.22 24.15 20.59
CA ARG A 488 15.26 23.68 19.66
C ARG A 488 15.46 22.16 19.63
N HIS A 489 14.95 21.43 20.61
CA HIS A 489 15.03 19.98 20.70
C HIS A 489 13.86 19.26 19.99
N ILE A 490 12.87 20.03 19.52
CA ILE A 490 11.72 19.53 18.77
C ILE A 490 11.91 19.93 17.30
N LYS A 491 12.14 18.94 16.44
CA LYS A 491 12.20 19.13 14.99
C LYS A 491 10.80 18.92 14.41
N TYR A 492 10.28 19.90 13.70
CA TYR A 492 9.07 19.80 12.93
C TYR A 492 9.39 19.45 11.47
N ALA A 493 8.69 18.48 10.92
CA ALA A 493 8.75 18.07 9.51
C ALA A 493 7.32 17.84 9.00
N TYR A 494 7.04 18.19 7.76
CA TYR A 494 5.72 18.03 7.16
C TYR A 494 5.85 17.68 5.67
N HIS A 495 4.78 17.07 5.12
CA HIS A 495 4.68 16.75 3.71
C HIS A 495 4.24 17.99 2.93
N ASP A 496 4.64 18.06 1.67
CA ASP A 496 4.24 19.12 0.77
C ASP A 496 2.71 19.11 0.52
N ALA A 497 2.07 20.28 0.62
CA ALA A 497 0.63 20.41 0.49
C ALA A 497 0.15 20.09 -0.94
N LYS A 498 0.93 20.51 -1.94
CA LYS A 498 0.62 20.33 -3.37
C LYS A 498 0.68 18.87 -3.78
N THR A 499 1.66 18.12 -3.27
CA THR A 499 1.74 16.66 -3.48
C THR A 499 0.51 15.97 -2.90
N GLY A 500 0.12 16.33 -1.66
CA GLY A 500 -1.08 15.79 -1.03
C GLY A 500 -2.37 16.12 -1.79
N TYR A 501 -2.45 17.31 -2.41
CA TYR A 501 -3.59 17.69 -3.24
C TYR A 501 -3.72 16.82 -4.49
N ILE A 502 -2.63 16.64 -5.25
CA ILE A 502 -2.66 15.75 -6.43
C ILE A 502 -2.97 14.30 -6.02
N GLU A 503 -2.42 13.83 -4.88
CA GLU A 503 -2.76 12.52 -4.34
C GLU A 503 -4.27 12.38 -4.10
N ALA A 504 -4.93 13.39 -3.53
CA ALA A 504 -6.37 13.35 -3.29
C ALA A 504 -7.20 13.35 -4.58
N VAL A 505 -6.78 14.12 -5.59
CA VAL A 505 -7.40 14.10 -6.92
C VAL A 505 -7.35 12.69 -7.50
N LEU A 506 -6.16 12.07 -7.50
CA LEU A 506 -5.96 10.74 -8.06
C LEU A 506 -6.67 9.65 -7.25
N ALA A 507 -6.63 9.72 -5.92
CA ALA A 507 -7.25 8.73 -5.04
C ALA A 507 -8.78 8.69 -5.13
N ARG A 508 -9.42 9.84 -5.41
CA ARG A 508 -10.89 9.99 -5.52
C ARG A 508 -11.39 10.13 -6.95
N GLY A 509 -10.49 9.98 -7.92
CA GLY A 509 -10.74 10.21 -9.33
C GLY A 509 -11.62 9.15 -9.99
N ASP A 510 -12.09 9.49 -11.17
CA ASP A 510 -12.80 8.60 -12.08
C ASP A 510 -12.01 8.41 -13.39
N ARG A 511 -12.62 7.72 -14.38
CA ARG A 511 -11.96 7.36 -15.64
C ARG A 511 -11.54 8.57 -16.51
N LYS A 512 -12.14 9.74 -16.34
CA LYS A 512 -11.73 10.96 -17.04
C LYS A 512 -10.30 11.35 -16.72
N LEU A 513 -9.82 11.04 -15.50
CA LEU A 513 -8.46 11.38 -15.10
C LEU A 513 -7.38 10.68 -15.93
N SER A 514 -7.70 9.58 -16.63
CA SER A 514 -6.76 8.94 -17.56
C SER A 514 -6.18 9.95 -18.56
N SER A 515 -7.00 10.86 -19.10
CA SER A 515 -6.55 11.89 -20.04
C SER A 515 -5.57 12.88 -19.41
N ALA A 516 -5.82 13.33 -18.17
CA ALA A 516 -4.94 14.26 -17.47
C ALA A 516 -3.62 13.59 -17.05
N ILE A 517 -3.67 12.36 -16.56
CA ILE A 517 -2.48 11.56 -16.21
C ILE A 517 -1.60 11.35 -17.44
N TYR A 518 -2.21 11.00 -18.58
CA TYR A 518 -1.50 10.86 -19.85
C TYR A 518 -0.87 12.18 -20.31
N THR A 519 -1.59 13.30 -20.21
CA THR A 519 -1.10 14.64 -20.58
C THR A 519 0.03 15.09 -19.67
N ALA A 520 -0.07 14.89 -18.36
CA ALA A 520 0.99 15.21 -17.40
C ALA A 520 2.27 14.41 -17.70
N TRP A 521 2.13 13.09 -17.95
CA TRP A 521 3.25 12.27 -18.35
C TRP A 521 3.88 12.74 -19.67
N LYS A 522 3.08 13.06 -20.71
CA LYS A 522 3.60 13.60 -21.98
C LYS A 522 4.33 14.91 -21.83
N LYS A 523 3.97 15.72 -20.82
CA LYS A 523 4.67 16.97 -20.45
C LYS A 523 5.89 16.73 -19.56
N GLY A 524 6.24 15.48 -19.26
CA GLY A 524 7.45 15.09 -18.55
C GLY A 524 7.30 14.80 -17.06
N CYS A 525 6.06 14.73 -16.52
CA CYS A 525 5.86 14.26 -15.15
C CYS A 525 6.25 12.79 -15.04
N THR A 526 7.25 12.52 -14.21
CA THR A 526 7.69 11.19 -13.77
C THR A 526 8.24 11.31 -12.36
N TYR A 527 8.24 10.23 -11.59
CA TYR A 527 8.71 10.24 -10.21
C TYR A 527 8.01 11.28 -9.33
N ASP A 528 6.70 11.49 -9.53
CA ASP A 528 5.89 12.47 -8.77
C ASP A 528 5.90 12.25 -7.25
N SER A 529 6.26 11.06 -6.78
CA SER A 529 6.48 10.75 -5.36
C SER A 529 7.80 11.30 -4.80
N TRP A 530 8.72 11.77 -5.68
CA TRP A 530 10.01 12.34 -5.30
C TRP A 530 9.96 13.86 -5.39
N THR A 531 10.20 14.56 -4.30
CA THR A 531 10.02 16.03 -4.20
C THR A 531 10.76 16.81 -5.30
N GLU A 532 11.95 16.36 -5.70
CA GLU A 532 12.76 16.98 -6.75
C GLU A 532 12.22 16.84 -8.17
N PHE A 533 11.28 15.90 -8.38
CA PHE A 533 10.68 15.63 -9.70
C PHE A 533 9.18 15.96 -9.76
N PHE A 534 8.61 16.40 -8.65
CA PHE A 534 7.20 16.76 -8.61
C PHE A 534 6.94 18.14 -9.21
N HIS A 535 6.12 18.22 -10.24
CA HIS A 535 5.81 19.43 -10.99
C HIS A 535 4.32 19.79 -10.89
N PHE A 536 3.93 20.44 -9.79
CA PHE A 536 2.53 20.80 -9.54
C PHE A 536 1.90 21.62 -10.68
N ASP A 537 2.62 22.63 -11.20
CA ASP A 537 2.09 23.51 -12.26
C ASP A 537 1.81 22.73 -13.55
N VAL A 538 2.62 21.71 -13.87
CA VAL A 538 2.40 20.84 -15.03
C VAL A 538 1.14 20.00 -14.85
N TRP A 539 0.87 19.50 -13.62
CA TRP A 539 -0.36 18.79 -13.31
C TRP A 539 -1.59 19.69 -13.46
N MET A 540 -1.56 20.92 -12.92
CA MET A 540 -2.66 21.88 -13.03
C MET A 540 -2.94 22.29 -14.49
N ASP A 541 -1.88 22.47 -15.29
CA ASP A 541 -2.00 22.73 -16.74
C ASP A 541 -2.61 21.52 -17.48
N SER A 542 -2.27 20.31 -17.06
CA SER A 542 -2.79 19.08 -17.68
C SER A 542 -4.28 18.89 -17.39
N PHE A 543 -4.74 19.17 -16.16
CA PHE A 543 -6.15 19.17 -15.84
C PHE A 543 -6.91 20.21 -16.68
N ARG A 544 -6.39 21.44 -16.78
CA ARG A 544 -7.00 22.52 -17.55
C ARG A 544 -7.12 22.16 -19.04
N GLU A 545 -6.06 21.60 -19.63
CA GLU A 545 -6.03 21.17 -21.03
C GLU A 545 -7.06 20.08 -21.31
N CYS A 546 -7.29 19.18 -20.35
CA CYS A 546 -8.28 18.12 -20.44
C CYS A 546 -9.71 18.56 -20.06
N GLY A 547 -9.91 19.83 -19.67
CA GLY A 547 -11.22 20.35 -19.23
C GLY A 547 -11.70 19.73 -17.91
N ILE A 548 -10.76 19.37 -17.04
CA ILE A 548 -11.02 18.73 -15.75
C ILE A 548 -10.80 19.76 -14.64
N ASP A 549 -11.79 19.91 -13.76
CA ASP A 549 -11.62 20.64 -12.51
C ASP A 549 -11.13 19.67 -11.41
N PRO A 550 -9.89 19.80 -10.93
CA PRO A 550 -9.38 18.90 -9.90
C PRO A 550 -10.08 19.08 -8.53
N ASP A 551 -10.68 20.24 -8.26
CA ASP A 551 -11.41 20.48 -7.01
C ASP A 551 -12.68 19.63 -6.90
N GLU A 552 -13.29 19.24 -8.02
CA GLU A 552 -14.40 18.27 -8.02
C GLU A 552 -14.03 16.93 -7.40
N TYR A 553 -12.76 16.57 -7.48
CA TYR A 553 -12.25 15.34 -6.87
C TYR A 553 -11.69 15.56 -5.46
N ALA A 554 -10.83 16.55 -5.26
CA ALA A 554 -10.14 16.78 -3.99
C ALA A 554 -11.00 17.52 -2.97
N ALA A 555 -11.66 18.62 -3.36
CA ALA A 555 -12.24 19.59 -2.45
C ALA A 555 -13.77 19.46 -2.26
N ARG A 556 -14.47 18.77 -3.16
CA ARG A 556 -15.92 18.60 -3.06
C ARG A 556 -16.31 17.67 -1.92
N ILE A 557 -17.28 18.09 -1.10
CA ILE A 557 -18.03 17.19 -0.21
C ILE A 557 -18.95 16.35 -1.10
N ARG A 558 -18.82 15.02 -1.02
CA ARG A 558 -19.65 14.09 -1.79
C ARG A 558 -20.94 13.77 -1.03
N ASP A 559 -22.02 13.56 -1.78
CA ASP A 559 -23.25 13.06 -1.17
C ASP A 559 -23.08 11.61 -0.74
N PHE A 560 -23.63 11.23 0.42
CA PHE A 560 -23.50 9.88 0.95
C PHE A 560 -24.15 8.79 0.08
N TYR A 561 -25.06 9.19 -0.80
CA TYR A 561 -25.83 8.29 -1.66
C TYR A 561 -25.44 8.38 -3.13
N GLU A 562 -24.52 9.29 -3.50
CA GLU A 562 -24.01 9.29 -4.87
C GLU A 562 -23.22 8.01 -5.17
N CYS A 563 -23.18 7.63 -6.45
CA CYS A 563 -22.38 6.52 -6.92
C CYS A 563 -20.92 6.96 -6.99
N GLU A 564 -20.06 6.24 -6.28
CA GLU A 564 -18.62 6.49 -6.30
C GLU A 564 -17.92 5.69 -7.41
N PRO A 565 -16.82 6.19 -7.97
CA PRO A 565 -16.06 5.48 -9.00
C PRO A 565 -15.64 4.06 -8.62
N TRP A 566 -15.53 3.77 -7.32
CA TRP A 566 -15.13 2.47 -6.77
C TRP A 566 -16.29 1.61 -6.26
N ASP A 567 -17.56 2.03 -6.39
CA ASP A 567 -18.71 1.29 -5.84
C ASP A 567 -18.96 -0.07 -6.53
N HIS A 568 -18.34 -0.31 -7.70
CA HIS A 568 -18.37 -1.61 -8.38
C HIS A 568 -17.43 -2.65 -7.75
N ILE A 569 -16.54 -2.23 -6.83
CA ILE A 569 -15.63 -3.09 -6.08
C ILE A 569 -16.24 -3.40 -4.71
N ASP A 570 -16.38 -4.68 -4.38
CA ASP A 570 -16.84 -5.11 -3.06
C ASP A 570 -15.64 -5.51 -2.18
N SER A 571 -15.23 -4.60 -1.31
CA SER A 571 -14.18 -4.86 -0.33
C SER A 571 -14.65 -5.71 0.86
N GLY A 572 -15.95 -6.04 0.93
CA GLY A 572 -16.61 -6.66 2.07
C GLY A 572 -17.01 -5.67 3.16
N VAL A 573 -16.51 -4.43 3.15
CA VAL A 573 -16.94 -3.37 4.06
C VAL A 573 -18.14 -2.64 3.46
N THR A 574 -19.29 -2.67 4.16
CA THR A 574 -20.51 -2.07 3.62
C THR A 574 -20.49 -0.55 3.70
N LYS A 575 -21.14 0.12 2.73
CA LYS A 575 -21.30 1.58 2.69
C LYS A 575 -22.06 2.08 3.93
N ASP A 576 -23.05 1.32 4.40
CA ASP A 576 -23.82 1.60 5.62
C ASP A 576 -22.93 1.62 6.88
N TYR A 577 -21.97 0.69 6.97
CA TYR A 577 -21.00 0.71 8.06
C TYR A 577 -20.11 1.94 8.01
N LEU A 578 -19.60 2.30 6.84
CA LEU A 578 -18.77 3.51 6.68
C LEU A 578 -19.54 4.77 7.05
N LEU A 579 -20.81 4.88 6.64
CA LEU A 579 -21.69 5.99 6.99
C LEU A 579 -21.99 6.04 8.50
N LYS A 580 -22.24 4.90 9.12
CA LYS A 580 -22.38 4.79 10.58
C LYS A 580 -21.14 5.31 11.29
N GLU A 581 -19.95 4.90 10.83
CA GLU A 581 -18.67 5.34 11.41
C GLU A 581 -18.43 6.84 11.23
N TRP A 582 -18.84 7.40 10.08
CA TRP A 582 -18.81 8.85 9.89
C TRP A 582 -19.69 9.58 10.93
N ARG A 583 -20.95 9.13 11.11
CA ARG A 583 -21.87 9.74 12.10
C ARG A 583 -21.36 9.60 13.54
N MET A 584 -20.62 8.54 13.84
CA MET A 584 -19.95 8.40 15.14
C MET A 584 -18.75 9.33 15.27
N ALA A 585 -18.02 9.56 14.19
CA ALA A 585 -16.92 10.52 14.14
C ALA A 585 -17.37 11.95 14.47
N GLU A 586 -18.47 12.41 13.85
CA GLU A 586 -19.06 13.74 14.11
C GLU A 586 -19.37 13.97 15.60
N LYS A 587 -19.66 12.89 16.33
CA LYS A 587 -20.01 12.92 17.76
C LYS A 587 -18.82 12.59 18.69
N GLY A 588 -17.65 12.28 18.12
CA GLY A 588 -16.49 11.83 18.90
C GLY A 588 -16.72 10.50 19.63
N ILE A 589 -17.64 9.64 19.12
CA ILE A 589 -17.96 8.35 19.76
C ILE A 589 -17.01 7.29 19.20
N LEU A 590 -16.35 6.56 20.09
CA LEU A 590 -15.45 5.47 19.74
C LEU A 590 -16.19 4.20 19.30
N THR A 591 -15.60 3.49 18.34
CA THR A 591 -15.96 2.14 17.94
C THR A 591 -14.93 1.17 18.49
N HIS A 592 -15.37 0.15 19.19
CA HIS A 592 -14.50 -0.87 19.78
C HIS A 592 -13.86 -1.80 18.73
N ASP A 593 -12.80 -2.49 19.13
CA ASP A 593 -12.17 -3.52 18.31
C ASP A 593 -12.97 -4.83 18.40
N CYS A 594 -13.47 -5.33 17.27
CA CYS A 594 -14.25 -6.56 17.19
C CYS A 594 -13.45 -7.83 17.53
N ARG A 595 -12.13 -7.73 17.60
CA ARG A 595 -11.23 -8.81 18.04
C ARG A 595 -11.47 -9.16 19.50
N HIS A 596 -11.65 -8.17 20.35
CA HIS A 596 -11.76 -8.33 21.80
C HIS A 596 -13.19 -8.17 22.33
N GLN A 597 -14.09 -7.64 21.53
CA GLN A 597 -15.47 -7.35 21.91
C GLN A 597 -16.48 -7.90 20.88
N ALA A 598 -17.72 -7.44 20.92
CA ALA A 598 -18.76 -7.86 19.99
C ALA A 598 -18.44 -7.41 18.55
N CYS A 599 -18.97 -8.11 17.55
CA CYS A 599 -18.87 -7.71 16.15
C CYS A 599 -19.47 -6.30 15.95
N ASN A 600 -18.72 -5.42 15.27
CA ASN A 600 -19.16 -4.05 14.97
C ASN A 600 -19.99 -3.91 13.69
N GLY A 601 -20.23 -5.02 12.98
CA GLY A 601 -21.16 -5.08 11.85
C GLY A 601 -20.60 -4.51 10.55
N CYS A 602 -19.28 -4.57 10.32
CA CYS A 602 -18.68 -4.01 9.10
C CYS A 602 -19.06 -4.76 7.80
N GLY A 603 -19.56 -6.00 7.88
CA GLY A 603 -19.98 -6.80 6.73
C GLY A 603 -18.94 -7.80 6.22
N VAL A 604 -17.66 -7.59 6.48
CA VAL A 604 -16.56 -8.32 5.83
C VAL A 604 -16.65 -9.85 5.99
N CYS A 605 -16.81 -10.33 7.23
CA CYS A 605 -16.79 -11.77 7.49
C CYS A 605 -17.90 -12.53 6.77
N PRO A 606 -19.19 -12.10 6.80
CA PRO A 606 -20.25 -12.81 6.10
C PRO A 606 -20.23 -12.61 4.57
N ILE A 607 -19.79 -11.43 4.06
CA ILE A 607 -19.78 -11.15 2.62
C ILE A 607 -18.70 -11.96 1.92
N LEU A 608 -17.53 -12.07 2.55
CA LEU A 608 -16.37 -12.77 1.97
C LEU A 608 -16.23 -14.22 2.44
N ASP A 609 -17.14 -14.68 3.30
CA ASP A 609 -17.10 -16.01 3.91
C ASP A 609 -15.71 -16.32 4.52
N VAL A 610 -15.21 -15.39 5.34
CA VAL A 610 -13.91 -15.48 6.01
C VAL A 610 -14.01 -14.97 7.43
N ASN A 611 -13.48 -15.73 8.40
CA ASN A 611 -13.52 -15.35 9.79
C ASN A 611 -12.24 -14.62 10.23
N LEU A 612 -12.39 -13.82 11.30
CA LEU A 612 -11.25 -13.34 12.05
C LEU A 612 -10.54 -14.53 12.67
N LEU A 613 -9.24 -14.65 12.47
CA LEU A 613 -8.38 -15.68 13.04
C LEU A 613 -7.41 -15.07 14.06
N ASP A 614 -7.52 -15.52 15.30
CA ASP A 614 -6.72 -15.10 16.46
C ASP A 614 -6.38 -16.34 17.28
N HIS A 615 -5.11 -16.61 17.55
CA HIS A 615 -4.67 -17.85 18.19
C HIS A 615 -4.85 -17.88 19.73
N LYS A 616 -5.13 -16.75 20.38
CA LYS A 616 -5.47 -16.71 21.83
C LYS A 616 -6.95 -16.74 22.14
N VAL A 617 -7.80 -16.49 21.15
CA VAL A 617 -9.25 -16.54 21.34
C VAL A 617 -9.71 -17.93 20.90
N GLU A 618 -10.05 -18.81 21.85
CA GLU A 618 -10.79 -20.04 21.56
C GLU A 618 -11.93 -19.71 20.59
N SER A 619 -12.04 -20.47 19.50
CA SER A 619 -12.98 -20.27 18.41
C SER A 619 -14.38 -19.95 18.96
N LYS A 620 -14.71 -18.66 19.03
CA LYS A 620 -16.08 -18.25 19.32
C LYS A 620 -16.89 -18.60 18.08
N GLU A 621 -17.90 -19.44 18.25
CA GLU A 621 -18.89 -19.69 17.20
C GLU A 621 -19.26 -18.38 16.49
N PRO A 622 -19.41 -18.38 15.16
CA PRO A 622 -19.74 -17.18 14.40
C PRO A 622 -20.99 -16.54 15.00
N LYS A 623 -20.84 -15.39 15.63
CA LYS A 623 -21.95 -14.65 16.20
C LYS A 623 -22.93 -14.34 15.08
N ARG A 624 -24.19 -14.75 15.25
CA ARG A 624 -25.30 -14.57 14.31
C ARG A 624 -25.24 -13.20 13.65
N VAL A 625 -25.17 -13.21 12.34
CA VAL A 625 -25.25 -12.04 11.47
C VAL A 625 -26.62 -11.39 11.68
N PHE A 626 -26.65 -10.13 12.09
CA PHE A 626 -27.83 -9.31 11.93
C PHE A 626 -28.00 -9.03 10.44
N THR A 627 -28.92 -9.74 9.80
CA THR A 627 -29.36 -9.40 8.45
C THR A 627 -30.07 -8.05 8.50
N TYR A 628 -29.43 -7.01 8.01
CA TYR A 628 -30.08 -5.75 7.72
C TYR A 628 -30.98 -5.99 6.49
N ARG A 629 -32.29 -5.85 6.65
CA ARG A 629 -33.19 -5.82 5.49
C ARG A 629 -32.91 -4.54 4.74
N GLN A 630 -32.54 -4.65 3.48
CA GLN A 630 -32.56 -3.52 2.56
C GLN A 630 -33.97 -2.91 2.57
N PRO A 631 -34.11 -1.57 2.67
CA PRO A 631 -35.38 -0.92 2.38
C PRO A 631 -35.74 -1.25 0.92
N LYS A 632 -36.95 -1.71 0.69
CA LYS A 632 -37.44 -1.89 -0.67
C LYS A 632 -37.43 -0.52 -1.33
N ALA A 633 -36.88 -0.43 -2.55
CA ALA A 633 -36.98 0.75 -3.39
C ALA A 633 -38.48 1.13 -3.49
N GLY A 634 -38.87 2.25 -2.86
CA GLY A 634 -40.24 2.77 -2.94
C GLY A 634 -40.93 3.13 -1.61
N GLU A 635 -40.22 3.22 -0.46
CA GLU A 635 -40.75 3.85 0.76
C GLU A 635 -39.85 4.99 1.24
#